data_470efbe2d1f209456622fb2da5a770c7
#
_entry.id   470efbe2d1f209456622fb2da5a770c7
#
_cell.length_a   1.000
_cell.length_b   1.000
_cell.length_c   1.000
_cell.angle_alpha   90.00
_cell.angle_beta   90.00
_cell.angle_gamma   90.00
#
_symmetry.space_group_name_H-M   'P 1'
#
loop_
_entity.id
_entity.type
_entity.pdbx_description
1 polymer ?
#
loop_
_entity_poly.entity_id
_entity_poly.type
_entity_poly.pdbx_seq_one_letter_code
_entity_poly.pdbx_strand_id
1 'polypeptide(L)'
;MADKPTPDKRQTDADRKTVSLRTLFRPQALRSMGKRLGYRLYRLGGEAVSVLIALGIAVLFFASGLLSRQSADLTALRPNFEHWFSQGFDGARAEMGDLELRWNPSDDTISFTATDILVFDQDGTIIQTLPKLRATTPKSSLLKRQASLRNIEIIGGVVTWLQHEDGTVVAGLGTPETVGRFGPVYRGQSDSPQETRLDWLNDFESVILTDSRAHIVREDDGLNIVLDVETLNGQRNEQSVSLDVVGRVQSNGRGDAGRISIAFRTDDSFETSFYGLETEEFVPSLIAPERGRLSVFNSVNVPLDMRFSAERSRADGVKSASLDLVAGSGKVRLAGEERTLNSGLFRGNLMPGDEEMRVEALSIDADRLRLSGEGVIRDIGRWNDGDVGTSPKFDLKLTDSQLDLRPIFERVLTVESANAIGELDLDARTLTLDQLQAQFRNFALETRGKIATGADGLTLVQLTGGITTPITSPELLSLWPVNAADGARRWIDRSVLGGTLHNVRYTVNLDESFFEEPTLTSERVQVDYDVEDGVIRFIQTMDPLSDAFGSARLDGNRYGFVLSSGRINDVEIVGGDVDIPRLIPKGGDILISAEARGEVTSLMTLINQPPFSYMDRYGVSIDGFDGTANVTVNIKRPLLEFFDQDRIEYSVDGTFTDAAAPFSLGGFGIHDADVSIRGGKEGLFVEGPANFGPWRANLAWAERYGQNDEPTRYRIFGPMDRKTLDGFGFGFRQFFGGEIDV
;
A
#
# COMPACT_ATOMS: atom_id res chain seq x y z
N MET A 1 -61.18 -22.22 42.36
CA MET A 1 -61.10 -20.95 43.10
C MET A 1 -60.20 -20.09 42.29
N ALA A 2 -60.79 -19.29 41.48
CA ALA A 2 -60.96 -17.84 41.57
C ALA A 2 -59.59 -17.15 41.25
N ASP A 3 -59.37 -16.27 40.34
CA ASP A 3 -60.32 -15.31 39.72
C ASP A 3 -59.58 -14.69 38.51
N LYS A 4 -60.28 -14.43 37.44
CA LYS A 4 -59.95 -13.47 36.40
C LYS A 4 -60.22 -12.05 36.90
N PRO A 5 -59.49 -11.08 36.41
CA PRO A 5 -60.22 -10.01 35.78
C PRO A 5 -59.67 -9.58 34.41
N THR A 6 -60.65 -9.08 33.68
CA THR A 6 -60.71 -8.57 32.32
C THR A 6 -60.10 -7.18 32.14
N PRO A 7 -60.03 -6.67 30.91
CA PRO A 7 -58.92 -5.86 30.37
C PRO A 7 -59.16 -4.36 30.50
N ASP A 8 -58.04 -3.65 30.57
CA ASP A 8 -58.10 -2.18 30.42
C ASP A 8 -57.45 -1.80 29.06
N LYS A 9 -58.27 -1.12 28.29
CA LYS A 9 -57.92 -0.45 27.05
C LYS A 9 -57.03 0.74 27.37
N ARG A 10 -55.78 0.69 26.96
CA ARG A 10 -55.02 1.91 26.67
C ARG A 10 -54.37 1.80 25.30
N GLN A 11 -54.90 2.63 24.43
CA GLN A 11 -54.24 3.09 23.23
C GLN A 11 -52.83 3.56 23.60
N THR A 12 -51.86 2.95 22.97
CA THR A 12 -50.56 3.60 22.78
C THR A 12 -50.27 3.57 21.31
N ASP A 13 -50.27 4.76 20.75
CA ASP A 13 -49.71 5.10 19.45
C ASP A 13 -48.31 4.47 19.33
N ALA A 14 -48.22 3.44 18.52
CA ALA A 14 -46.93 2.99 18.02
C ALA A 14 -46.63 3.81 16.77
N ASP A 15 -45.82 4.82 16.92
CA ASP A 15 -45.15 5.53 15.85
C ASP A 15 -44.63 4.51 14.80
N ARG A 16 -45.39 4.38 13.74
CA ARG A 16 -44.83 3.92 12.49
C ARG A 16 -43.86 5.01 12.02
N LYS A 17 -42.62 4.86 12.38
CA LYS A 17 -41.54 5.54 11.65
C LYS A 17 -41.55 5.02 10.21
N THR A 18 -42.38 5.66 9.41
CA THR A 18 -42.14 5.69 7.96
C THR A 18 -40.77 6.26 7.74
N VAL A 19 -39.83 5.38 7.41
CA VAL A 19 -38.54 5.80 6.93
C VAL A 19 -38.78 6.53 5.61
N SER A 20 -38.84 7.84 5.70
CA SER A 20 -38.99 8.73 4.55
C SER A 20 -37.80 8.48 3.60
N LEU A 21 -38.09 8.10 2.36
CA LEU A 21 -37.13 8.01 1.25
C LEU A 21 -36.32 9.31 1.02
N ARG A 22 -36.70 10.40 1.69
CA ARG A 22 -35.96 11.68 1.72
C ARG A 22 -34.57 11.57 2.37
N THR A 23 -34.28 10.55 3.19
CA THR A 23 -32.97 10.33 3.79
C THR A 23 -32.01 9.58 2.85
N LEU A 24 -32.51 8.94 1.82
CA LEU A 24 -31.69 8.21 0.83
C LEU A 24 -31.03 9.14 -0.23
N PHE A 25 -31.47 10.39 -0.31
CA PHE A 25 -30.94 11.33 -1.30
C PHE A 25 -30.15 12.50 -0.72
N ARG A 26 -29.56 12.35 0.46
CA ARG A 26 -28.56 13.32 0.90
C ARG A 26 -27.23 13.09 0.17
N PRO A 27 -26.55 14.16 -0.32
CA PRO A 27 -25.35 14.05 -1.15
C PRO A 27 -24.08 13.58 -0.43
N GLN A 28 -24.22 12.87 0.69
CA GLN A 28 -23.10 12.35 1.48
C GLN A 28 -22.71 10.89 1.17
N ALA A 29 -23.40 10.24 0.21
CA ALA A 29 -23.18 8.82 -0.09
C ALA A 29 -22.21 8.59 -1.25
N LEU A 30 -21.12 9.32 -1.30
CA LEU A 30 -20.11 9.22 -2.35
C LEU A 30 -18.93 8.29 -2.00
N ARG A 31 -19.16 7.16 -1.33
CA ARG A 31 -18.06 6.33 -0.82
C ARG A 31 -18.11 4.90 -1.35
N SER A 32 -17.44 4.68 -2.45
CA SER A 32 -16.73 3.49 -2.96
C SER A 32 -16.92 3.21 -4.44
N MET A 33 -15.83 3.01 -5.10
CA MET A 33 -15.73 2.91 -6.56
C MET A 33 -16.24 1.58 -7.14
N GLY A 34 -16.10 0.49 -6.44
CA GLY A 34 -16.47 -0.83 -6.95
C GLY A 34 -17.98 -1.09 -7.00
N LYS A 35 -18.73 -0.59 -6.01
CA LYS A 35 -20.18 -0.80 -5.93
C LYS A 35 -21.00 0.15 -6.79
N ARG A 36 -20.47 1.33 -7.06
CA ARG A 36 -21.17 2.30 -7.91
C ARG A 36 -21.10 1.98 -9.38
N LEU A 37 -20.09 1.23 -9.83
CA LEU A 37 -20.06 0.78 -11.22
C LEU A 37 -21.21 -0.20 -11.48
N GLY A 38 -21.43 -1.19 -10.61
CA GLY A 38 -22.56 -2.13 -10.71
C GLY A 38 -23.92 -1.44 -10.60
N TYR A 39 -24.12 -0.56 -9.60
CA TYR A 39 -25.38 0.18 -9.43
C TYR A 39 -25.62 1.21 -10.55
N ARG A 40 -24.57 1.85 -11.06
CA ARG A 40 -24.70 2.78 -12.19
C ARG A 40 -24.89 2.08 -13.53
N LEU A 41 -24.31 0.89 -13.73
CA LEU A 41 -24.62 0.06 -14.88
C LEU A 41 -26.06 -0.46 -14.84
N TYR A 42 -26.57 -0.78 -13.64
CA TYR A 42 -27.99 -1.05 -13.40
C TYR A 42 -28.87 0.16 -13.73
N ARG A 43 -28.50 1.35 -13.22
CA ARG A 43 -29.19 2.60 -13.51
C ARG A 43 -29.07 3.01 -14.98
N LEU A 44 -27.88 2.87 -15.60
CA LEU A 44 -27.68 3.09 -17.02
C LEU A 44 -28.44 2.06 -17.88
N GLY A 45 -28.46 0.80 -17.45
CA GLY A 45 -29.31 -0.22 -18.08
C GLY A 45 -30.79 0.08 -17.93
N GLY A 46 -31.24 0.47 -16.72
CA GLY A 46 -32.62 0.88 -16.44
C GLY A 46 -33.02 2.18 -17.15
N GLU A 47 -32.10 3.14 -17.22
CA GLU A 47 -32.32 4.41 -17.92
C GLU A 47 -32.24 4.26 -19.45
N ALA A 48 -31.34 3.41 -19.96
CA ALA A 48 -31.36 3.00 -21.37
C ALA A 48 -32.67 2.27 -21.73
N VAL A 49 -33.15 1.43 -20.82
CA VAL A 49 -34.48 0.81 -20.94
C VAL A 49 -35.59 1.88 -20.89
N SER A 50 -35.51 2.88 -20.01
CA SER A 50 -36.51 3.96 -19.94
C SER A 50 -36.53 4.83 -21.19
N VAL A 51 -35.37 5.07 -21.79
CA VAL A 51 -35.24 5.78 -23.08
C VAL A 51 -35.76 4.95 -24.22
N LEU A 52 -35.47 3.65 -24.25
CA LEU A 52 -36.06 2.72 -25.20
C LEU A 52 -37.58 2.60 -25.04
N ILE A 53 -38.03 2.69 -23.84
CA ILE A 53 -39.42 2.72 -23.43
C ILE A 53 -40.12 3.98 -23.96
N ALA A 54 -39.55 5.17 -23.75
CA ALA A 54 -40.06 6.41 -24.31
C ALA A 54 -40.09 6.36 -25.87
N LEU A 55 -39.05 5.77 -26.46
CA LEU A 55 -38.99 5.51 -27.90
C LEU A 55 -40.09 4.55 -28.38
N GLY A 56 -40.29 3.48 -27.61
CA GLY A 56 -41.36 2.51 -27.86
C GLY A 56 -42.74 3.11 -27.74
N ILE A 57 -43.01 3.98 -26.75
CA ILE A 57 -44.26 4.72 -26.60
C ILE A 57 -44.50 5.62 -27.81
N ALA A 58 -43.52 6.37 -28.26
CA ALA A 58 -43.63 7.24 -29.41
C ALA A 58 -44.02 6.49 -30.70
N VAL A 59 -43.45 5.32 -30.89
CA VAL A 59 -43.74 4.46 -32.03
C VAL A 59 -45.10 3.79 -31.91
N LEU A 60 -45.58 3.45 -30.71
CA LEU A 60 -46.92 2.88 -30.49
C LEU A 60 -48.02 3.88 -30.72
N PHE A 61 -47.91 5.09 -30.28
CA PHE A 61 -48.82 6.15 -30.61
C PHE A 61 -48.96 6.31 -32.12
N PHE A 62 -47.84 6.22 -32.82
CA PHE A 62 -47.74 6.29 -34.27
C PHE A 62 -48.51 5.13 -34.96
N ALA A 63 -48.28 3.90 -34.51
CA ALA A 63 -48.88 2.72 -35.13
C ALA A 63 -50.38 2.55 -34.84
N SER A 64 -50.84 2.89 -33.62
CA SER A 64 -52.26 2.76 -33.25
C SER A 64 -53.17 3.66 -34.08
N GLY A 65 -52.71 4.85 -34.47
CA GLY A 65 -53.46 5.78 -35.33
C GLY A 65 -53.65 5.30 -36.76
N LEU A 66 -52.78 4.47 -37.24
CA LEU A 66 -52.74 3.99 -38.62
C LEU A 66 -53.66 2.80 -38.86
N LEU A 67 -53.68 1.89 -37.92
CA LEU A 67 -54.40 0.60 -38.05
C LEU A 67 -55.89 0.75 -37.93
N SER A 68 -56.38 1.94 -37.64
CA SER A 68 -57.82 2.24 -37.58
C SER A 68 -58.44 2.60 -38.92
N ARG A 69 -57.64 2.69 -40.01
CA ARG A 69 -58.14 3.06 -41.34
C ARG A 69 -57.66 2.13 -42.42
N GLN A 70 -58.58 1.51 -43.11
CA GLN A 70 -58.34 0.59 -44.21
C GLN A 70 -57.99 1.36 -45.49
N SER A 71 -56.77 1.18 -46.05
CA SER A 71 -56.50 1.21 -47.51
C SER A 71 -55.07 0.75 -47.79
N ALA A 72 -54.89 0.09 -48.90
CA ALA A 72 -53.64 -0.58 -49.31
C ALA A 72 -52.61 0.37 -49.97
N ASP A 73 -52.94 1.64 -50.14
CA ASP A 73 -52.05 2.62 -50.74
C ASP A 73 -51.29 3.43 -49.68
N LEU A 74 -49.99 3.13 -49.55
CA LEU A 74 -49.11 3.68 -48.51
C LEU A 74 -48.78 5.15 -48.75
N THR A 75 -48.80 5.63 -49.98
CA THR A 75 -48.55 7.02 -50.32
C THR A 75 -49.69 7.93 -49.82
N ALA A 76 -50.94 7.45 -49.76
CA ALA A 76 -52.06 8.15 -49.17
C ALA A 76 -52.07 8.17 -47.65
N LEU A 77 -51.34 7.29 -47.00
CA LEU A 77 -51.23 7.19 -45.53
C LEU A 77 -50.16 8.11 -44.95
N ARG A 78 -49.13 8.51 -45.72
CA ARG A 78 -48.02 9.33 -45.32
C ARG A 78 -48.42 10.62 -44.58
N PRO A 79 -49.34 11.46 -45.08
CA PRO A 79 -49.76 12.68 -44.38
C PRO A 79 -50.48 12.40 -43.07
N ASN A 80 -51.20 11.31 -42.96
CA ASN A 80 -51.88 10.91 -41.74
C ASN A 80 -50.87 10.44 -40.68
N PHE A 81 -49.82 9.76 -41.13
CA PHE A 81 -48.68 9.35 -40.27
C PHE A 81 -47.90 10.55 -39.73
N GLU A 82 -47.56 11.46 -40.62
CA GLU A 82 -46.84 12.70 -40.24
C GLU A 82 -47.67 13.56 -39.28
N HIS A 83 -48.96 13.69 -39.54
CA HIS A 83 -49.85 14.44 -38.65
C HIS A 83 -50.03 13.78 -37.28
N TRP A 84 -50.17 12.48 -37.22
CA TRP A 84 -50.34 11.72 -36.00
C TRP A 84 -49.05 11.71 -35.14
N PHE A 85 -47.88 11.57 -35.77
CA PHE A 85 -46.59 11.68 -35.11
C PHE A 85 -46.41 13.04 -34.46
N SER A 86 -46.81 14.08 -35.18
CA SER A 86 -46.79 15.46 -34.67
C SER A 86 -47.70 15.69 -33.43
N GLN A 87 -48.79 14.96 -33.32
CA GLN A 87 -49.66 15.04 -32.11
C GLN A 87 -49.04 14.33 -30.89
N GLY A 88 -48.26 13.30 -31.08
CA GLY A 88 -47.59 12.55 -30.02
C GLY A 88 -46.35 13.25 -29.44
N PHE A 89 -45.85 14.29 -30.08
CA PHE A 89 -44.60 15.01 -29.70
C PHE A 89 -44.81 16.50 -29.43
N ASP A 90 -45.88 16.87 -28.73
CA ASP A 90 -46.18 18.24 -28.24
C ASP A 90 -45.95 19.36 -29.30
N GLY A 91 -46.36 19.08 -30.56
CA GLY A 91 -46.27 20.02 -31.65
C GLY A 91 -45.04 19.87 -32.57
N ALA A 92 -44.22 18.88 -32.37
CA ALA A 92 -43.18 18.52 -33.32
C ALA A 92 -43.78 18.02 -34.60
N ARG A 93 -43.20 18.39 -35.73
CA ARG A 93 -43.62 17.95 -37.07
C ARG A 93 -42.69 16.85 -37.56
N ALA A 94 -43.23 15.77 -38.09
CA ALA A 94 -42.44 14.74 -38.75
C ALA A 94 -42.65 14.75 -40.26
N GLU A 95 -41.58 14.55 -41.00
CA GLU A 95 -41.59 14.27 -42.44
C GLU A 95 -40.91 12.90 -42.64
N MET A 96 -41.45 12.09 -43.52
CA MET A 96 -40.93 10.76 -43.81
C MET A 96 -40.61 10.64 -45.31
N GLY A 97 -39.58 9.88 -45.63
CA GLY A 97 -39.29 9.46 -46.97
C GLY A 97 -40.21 8.34 -47.44
N ASP A 98 -39.66 7.18 -47.75
CA ASP A 98 -40.43 6.05 -48.21
C ASP A 98 -41.04 5.26 -47.05
N LEU A 99 -42.29 4.82 -47.23
CA LEU A 99 -42.97 3.92 -46.31
C LEU A 99 -43.26 2.61 -47.01
N GLU A 100 -42.62 1.52 -46.59
CA GLU A 100 -42.78 0.20 -47.15
C GLU A 100 -43.60 -0.72 -46.21
N LEU A 101 -44.51 -1.45 -46.79
CA LEU A 101 -45.21 -2.53 -46.11
C LEU A 101 -44.68 -3.87 -46.66
N ARG A 102 -44.27 -4.75 -45.75
CA ARG A 102 -43.84 -6.10 -46.14
C ARG A 102 -44.54 -7.15 -45.30
N TRP A 103 -45.15 -8.07 -45.97
CA TRP A 103 -45.69 -9.26 -45.33
C TRP A 103 -44.59 -10.34 -45.28
N ASN A 104 -44.46 -10.98 -44.13
CA ASN A 104 -43.52 -12.06 -43.88
C ASN A 104 -44.30 -13.36 -43.69
N PRO A 105 -44.37 -14.22 -44.73
CA PRO A 105 -45.18 -15.45 -44.68
C PRO A 105 -44.65 -16.51 -43.72
N SER A 106 -43.36 -16.45 -43.35
CA SER A 106 -42.73 -17.44 -42.47
C SER A 106 -43.20 -17.37 -41.02
N ASP A 107 -43.50 -16.19 -40.53
CA ASP A 107 -43.88 -15.89 -39.15
C ASP A 107 -45.25 -15.21 -39.03
N ASP A 108 -46.02 -15.14 -40.16
CA ASP A 108 -47.31 -14.51 -40.28
C ASP A 108 -47.40 -13.08 -39.75
N THR A 109 -46.31 -12.32 -39.94
CA THR A 109 -46.18 -10.93 -39.51
C THR A 109 -46.19 -9.95 -40.68
N ILE A 110 -46.57 -8.71 -40.39
CA ILE A 110 -46.50 -7.60 -41.33
C ILE A 110 -45.52 -6.57 -40.75
N SER A 111 -44.50 -6.20 -41.54
CA SER A 111 -43.50 -5.22 -41.22
C SER A 111 -43.79 -3.89 -41.92
N PHE A 112 -43.79 -2.79 -41.17
CA PHE A 112 -43.80 -1.43 -41.67
C PHE A 112 -42.38 -0.89 -41.58
N THR A 113 -41.83 -0.39 -42.66
CA THR A 113 -40.51 0.23 -42.67
C THR A 113 -40.66 1.66 -43.19
N ALA A 114 -40.28 2.62 -42.36
CA ALA A 114 -40.17 4.03 -42.73
C ALA A 114 -38.70 4.42 -42.83
N THR A 115 -38.32 5.18 -43.85
CA THR A 115 -36.97 5.67 -44.09
C THR A 115 -36.94 7.21 -44.04
N ASP A 116 -35.77 7.77 -43.74
CA ASP A 116 -35.51 9.22 -43.77
C ASP A 116 -36.54 10.02 -42.98
N ILE A 117 -36.76 9.61 -41.73
CA ILE A 117 -37.69 10.28 -40.82
C ILE A 117 -37.00 11.50 -40.23
N LEU A 118 -37.53 12.68 -40.52
CA LEU A 118 -37.08 13.96 -39.99
C LEU A 118 -38.14 14.47 -39.01
N VAL A 119 -37.69 14.81 -37.80
CA VAL A 119 -38.53 15.41 -36.76
C VAL A 119 -38.10 16.84 -36.58
N PHE A 120 -39.06 17.76 -36.67
CA PHE A 120 -38.82 19.21 -36.55
C PHE A 120 -39.50 19.74 -35.29
N ASP A 121 -38.93 20.73 -34.66
CA ASP A 121 -39.56 21.52 -33.62
C ASP A 121 -40.62 22.48 -34.21
N GLN A 122 -41.24 23.27 -33.30
CA GLN A 122 -42.24 24.29 -33.71
C GLN A 122 -41.63 25.39 -34.55
N ASP A 123 -40.32 25.60 -34.49
CA ASP A 123 -39.60 26.63 -35.25
C ASP A 123 -39.08 26.11 -36.60
N GLY A 124 -39.30 24.83 -36.89
CA GLY A 124 -38.85 24.18 -38.12
C GLY A 124 -37.39 23.71 -38.12
N THR A 125 -36.77 23.66 -36.95
CA THR A 125 -35.42 23.09 -36.80
C THR A 125 -35.51 21.58 -36.72
N ILE A 126 -34.61 20.86 -37.39
CA ILE A 126 -34.54 19.39 -37.30
C ILE A 126 -34.00 19.02 -35.88
N ILE A 127 -34.84 18.37 -35.10
CA ILE A 127 -34.49 17.91 -33.76
C ILE A 127 -34.05 16.45 -33.73
N GLN A 128 -34.51 15.63 -34.73
CA GLN A 128 -34.16 14.25 -34.85
C GLN A 128 -34.18 13.79 -36.29
N THR A 129 -33.20 12.95 -36.62
CA THR A 129 -33.17 12.19 -37.88
C THR A 129 -33.12 10.71 -37.53
N LEU A 130 -34.09 9.95 -38.02
CA LEU A 130 -34.08 8.48 -37.92
C LEU A 130 -33.96 7.92 -39.35
N PRO A 131 -32.81 7.39 -39.72
CA PRO A 131 -32.59 6.92 -41.08
C PRO A 131 -33.56 5.79 -41.45
N LYS A 132 -33.90 4.91 -40.47
CA LYS A 132 -34.82 3.81 -40.71
C LYS A 132 -35.48 3.31 -39.44
N LEU A 133 -36.82 3.14 -39.51
CA LEU A 133 -37.63 2.55 -38.47
C LEU A 133 -38.38 1.37 -39.03
N ARG A 134 -38.33 0.21 -38.41
CA ARG A 134 -39.12 -0.97 -38.77
C ARG A 134 -39.97 -1.40 -37.59
N ALA A 135 -41.29 -1.54 -37.83
CA ALA A 135 -42.24 -2.05 -36.86
C ALA A 135 -42.91 -3.31 -37.39
N THR A 136 -43.03 -4.33 -36.55
CA THR A 136 -43.59 -5.62 -36.95
C THR A 136 -44.79 -5.98 -36.10
N THR A 137 -45.89 -6.42 -36.72
CA THR A 137 -47.12 -6.84 -36.05
C THR A 137 -47.62 -8.17 -36.62
N PRO A 138 -48.26 -9.04 -35.82
CA PRO A 138 -48.92 -10.24 -36.31
C PRO A 138 -50.09 -9.88 -37.23
N LYS A 139 -50.26 -10.61 -38.32
CA LYS A 139 -51.40 -10.45 -39.25
C LYS A 139 -52.75 -10.60 -38.55
N SER A 140 -52.85 -11.50 -37.58
CA SER A 140 -54.04 -11.72 -36.78
C SER A 140 -54.47 -10.49 -35.98
N SER A 141 -53.53 -9.65 -35.51
CA SER A 141 -53.77 -8.40 -34.77
C SER A 141 -54.41 -7.34 -35.67
N LEU A 142 -53.95 -7.24 -36.92
CA LEU A 142 -54.53 -6.36 -37.93
C LEU A 142 -56.00 -6.72 -38.25
N LEU A 143 -56.29 -8.03 -38.34
CA LEU A 143 -57.65 -8.50 -38.61
C LEU A 143 -58.61 -8.25 -37.47
N LYS A 144 -58.12 -8.22 -36.23
CA LYS A 144 -58.92 -7.95 -35.03
C LYS A 144 -59.10 -6.47 -34.72
N ARG A 145 -58.57 -5.56 -35.56
CA ARG A 145 -58.50 -4.10 -35.31
C ARG A 145 -57.86 -3.72 -34.00
N GLN A 146 -57.04 -4.60 -33.42
CA GLN A 146 -56.18 -4.35 -32.25
C GLN A 146 -54.74 -4.30 -32.76
N ALA A 147 -54.18 -3.10 -32.77
CA ALA A 147 -52.79 -2.94 -33.20
C ALA A 147 -51.91 -3.27 -32.01
N SER A 148 -51.34 -4.48 -31.95
CA SER A 148 -50.22 -4.78 -31.08
C SER A 148 -48.94 -4.83 -31.91
N LEU A 149 -48.06 -3.89 -31.70
CA LEU A 149 -46.70 -3.97 -32.25
C LEU A 149 -45.92 -4.98 -31.41
N ARG A 150 -45.36 -5.99 -32.09
CA ARG A 150 -44.52 -6.97 -31.38
C ARG A 150 -43.07 -6.56 -31.36
N ASN A 151 -42.55 -6.11 -32.48
CA ASN A 151 -41.14 -5.82 -32.62
C ASN A 151 -40.94 -4.43 -33.22
N ILE A 152 -40.01 -3.66 -32.64
CA ILE A 152 -39.58 -2.37 -33.16
C ILE A 152 -38.07 -2.41 -33.36
N GLU A 153 -37.64 -2.04 -34.57
CA GLU A 153 -36.23 -1.92 -34.93
C GLU A 153 -35.95 -0.49 -35.39
N ILE A 154 -34.98 0.14 -34.79
CA ILE A 154 -34.47 1.47 -35.14
C ILE A 154 -33.04 1.31 -35.63
N ILE A 155 -32.75 1.88 -36.80
CA ILE A 155 -31.45 1.79 -37.43
C ILE A 155 -30.92 3.21 -37.64
N GLY A 156 -29.74 3.51 -37.09
CA GLY A 156 -29.08 4.81 -37.24
C GLY A 156 -29.62 5.90 -36.31
N GLY A 157 -30.34 5.54 -35.22
CA GLY A 157 -30.91 6.49 -34.29
C GLY A 157 -29.86 7.12 -33.35
N VAL A 158 -30.16 8.33 -32.86
CA VAL A 158 -29.39 8.98 -31.81
C VAL A 158 -30.25 9.12 -30.55
N VAL A 159 -29.75 8.67 -29.41
CA VAL A 159 -30.41 8.70 -28.11
C VAL A 159 -29.54 9.47 -27.14
N THR A 160 -30.12 10.31 -26.34
CA THR A 160 -29.36 11.06 -25.33
C THR A 160 -29.99 10.90 -23.96
N TRP A 161 -29.12 10.68 -22.99
CA TRP A 161 -29.41 10.76 -21.58
C TRP A 161 -28.57 11.91 -20.98
N LEU A 162 -29.23 12.93 -20.44
CA LEU A 162 -28.62 14.13 -19.89
C LEU A 162 -29.03 14.30 -18.43
N GLN A 163 -28.09 14.34 -17.51
CA GLN A 163 -28.29 14.67 -16.12
C GLN A 163 -27.73 16.04 -15.83
N HIS A 164 -28.60 16.97 -15.43
CA HIS A 164 -28.23 18.31 -15.00
C HIS A 164 -27.58 18.33 -13.60
N GLU A 165 -26.92 19.44 -13.24
CA GLU A 165 -26.28 19.60 -11.94
C GLU A 165 -27.25 19.50 -10.76
N ASP A 166 -28.55 19.85 -10.94
CA ASP A 166 -29.60 19.72 -9.94
C ASP A 166 -30.12 18.28 -9.76
N GLY A 167 -29.56 17.32 -10.49
CA GLY A 167 -29.96 15.92 -10.50
C GLY A 167 -31.16 15.62 -11.39
N THR A 168 -31.71 16.62 -12.09
CA THR A 168 -32.79 16.42 -13.07
C THR A 168 -32.25 15.64 -14.27
N VAL A 169 -33.00 14.62 -14.72
CA VAL A 169 -32.65 13.81 -15.88
C VAL A 169 -33.59 14.14 -17.03
N VAL A 170 -32.99 14.38 -18.20
CA VAL A 170 -33.71 14.53 -19.46
C VAL A 170 -33.23 13.44 -20.40
N ALA A 171 -34.13 12.67 -20.99
CA ALA A 171 -33.76 11.60 -21.89
C ALA A 171 -34.69 11.60 -23.12
N GLY A 172 -34.13 11.29 -24.29
CA GLY A 172 -34.92 11.30 -25.51
C GLY A 172 -34.13 10.95 -26.76
N LEU A 173 -34.80 11.05 -27.89
CA LEU A 173 -34.19 10.93 -29.21
C LEU A 173 -33.58 12.26 -29.61
N GLY A 174 -32.36 12.26 -30.08
CA GLY A 174 -31.63 13.44 -30.54
C GLY A 174 -30.28 13.63 -29.88
N THR A 175 -29.60 14.68 -30.28
CA THR A 175 -28.33 15.09 -29.67
C THR A 175 -28.54 15.71 -28.29
N PRO A 176 -27.53 15.83 -27.45
CA PRO A 176 -27.64 16.44 -26.13
C PRO A 176 -28.27 17.85 -26.14
N GLU A 177 -27.95 18.65 -27.14
CA GLU A 177 -28.50 20.00 -27.29
C GLU A 177 -30.01 19.97 -27.59
N THR A 178 -30.42 19.03 -28.41
CA THR A 178 -31.84 18.87 -28.79
C THR A 178 -32.65 18.31 -27.63
N VAL A 179 -32.14 17.26 -26.98
CA VAL A 179 -32.82 16.61 -25.86
C VAL A 179 -32.89 17.54 -24.66
N GLY A 180 -31.87 18.34 -24.41
CA GLY A 180 -31.88 19.36 -23.33
C GLY A 180 -32.98 20.42 -23.51
N ARG A 181 -33.39 20.74 -24.76
CA ARG A 181 -34.45 21.68 -25.04
C ARG A 181 -35.86 21.07 -25.03
N PHE A 182 -35.99 19.86 -25.57
CA PHE A 182 -37.30 19.28 -25.93
C PHE A 182 -37.57 17.92 -25.28
N GLY A 183 -36.59 17.34 -24.60
CA GLY A 183 -36.73 16.03 -23.98
C GLY A 183 -37.66 16.05 -22.78
N PRO A 184 -38.35 14.94 -22.49
CA PRO A 184 -39.16 14.81 -21.29
C PRO A 184 -38.29 14.88 -20.04
N VAL A 185 -38.70 15.72 -19.09
CA VAL A 185 -37.98 15.94 -17.81
C VAL A 185 -38.44 14.92 -16.80
N TYR A 186 -37.51 14.07 -16.36
CA TYR A 186 -37.74 13.13 -15.26
C TYR A 186 -37.19 13.72 -13.95
N ARG A 187 -38.07 14.34 -13.13
CA ARG A 187 -37.69 14.77 -11.80
C ARG A 187 -37.71 13.57 -10.87
N GLY A 188 -36.57 13.27 -10.25
CA GLY A 188 -36.40 12.15 -9.31
C GLY A 188 -37.10 12.32 -7.97
N GLN A 189 -38.32 12.83 -7.98
CA GLN A 189 -39.26 12.94 -6.86
C GLN A 189 -40.58 12.28 -7.24
N SER A 190 -40.59 10.98 -7.26
CA SER A 190 -41.85 10.25 -7.17
C SER A 190 -41.98 9.72 -5.76
N ASP A 191 -42.88 10.28 -5.02
CA ASP A 191 -43.27 9.84 -3.67
C ASP A 191 -43.99 8.45 -3.67
N SER A 192 -43.92 7.73 -4.76
CA SER A 192 -44.50 6.39 -4.87
C SER A 192 -43.71 5.51 -5.85
N PRO A 193 -43.01 4.49 -5.36
CA PRO A 193 -42.38 3.48 -6.22
C PRO A 193 -43.38 2.58 -6.96
N GLN A 194 -44.69 2.81 -6.80
CA GLN A 194 -45.74 1.88 -7.22
C GLN A 194 -46.47 2.24 -8.51
N GLU A 195 -46.22 3.40 -9.13
CA GLU A 195 -47.01 3.81 -10.29
C GLU A 195 -46.24 4.18 -11.57
N THR A 196 -44.96 3.96 -11.65
CA THR A 196 -44.36 3.83 -12.97
C THR A 196 -44.57 2.39 -13.45
N ARG A 197 -45.84 2.04 -13.58
CA ARG A 197 -46.21 0.81 -14.29
C ARG A 197 -45.71 0.97 -15.70
N LEU A 198 -44.72 0.16 -16.03
CA LEU A 198 -44.24 -0.11 -17.40
C LEU A 198 -45.34 -0.87 -18.18
N ASP A 199 -46.63 -0.54 -17.95
CA ASP A 199 -47.77 -1.26 -18.54
C ASP A 199 -47.73 -1.24 -20.05
N TRP A 200 -47.12 -0.22 -20.64
CA TRP A 200 -46.90 -0.14 -22.09
C TRP A 200 -45.78 -1.09 -22.60
N LEU A 201 -44.83 -1.51 -21.77
CA LEU A 201 -43.89 -2.59 -22.09
C LEU A 201 -44.60 -3.94 -22.27
N ASN A 202 -45.81 -4.07 -21.69
CA ASN A 202 -46.58 -5.31 -21.82
C ASN A 202 -47.00 -5.59 -23.24
N ASP A 203 -47.05 -4.57 -24.11
CA ASP A 203 -47.48 -4.69 -25.50
C ASP A 203 -46.34 -5.01 -26.45
N PHE A 204 -45.07 -4.95 -26.03
CA PHE A 204 -43.91 -5.26 -26.88
C PHE A 204 -43.29 -6.61 -26.57
N GLU A 205 -42.87 -7.32 -27.60
CA GLU A 205 -42.05 -8.52 -27.50
C GLU A 205 -40.57 -8.20 -27.69
N SER A 206 -40.23 -7.24 -28.59
CA SER A 206 -38.84 -6.81 -28.73
C SER A 206 -38.66 -5.37 -29.19
N VAL A 207 -37.56 -4.77 -28.75
CA VAL A 207 -37.04 -3.47 -29.21
C VAL A 207 -35.57 -3.66 -29.60
N ILE A 208 -35.24 -3.36 -30.86
CA ILE A 208 -33.91 -3.54 -31.41
C ILE A 208 -33.38 -2.19 -31.88
N LEU A 209 -32.15 -1.82 -31.46
CA LEU A 209 -31.41 -0.72 -32.07
C LEU A 209 -30.18 -1.32 -32.76
N THR A 210 -29.91 -0.88 -33.97
CA THR A 210 -28.70 -1.21 -34.73
C THR A 210 -28.06 0.03 -35.31
N ASP A 211 -26.73 0.04 -35.39
CA ASP A 211 -25.96 1.15 -35.95
C ASP A 211 -26.39 2.51 -35.42
N SER A 212 -26.68 2.57 -34.10
CA SER A 212 -27.24 3.72 -33.41
C SER A 212 -26.21 4.32 -32.48
N ARG A 213 -26.49 5.55 -31.98
CA ARG A 213 -25.59 6.24 -31.05
C ARG A 213 -26.30 6.65 -29.77
N ALA A 214 -25.69 6.38 -28.62
CA ALA A 214 -26.20 6.84 -27.33
C ALA A 214 -25.22 7.84 -26.70
N HIS A 215 -25.72 9.03 -26.36
CA HIS A 215 -24.99 10.03 -25.62
C HIS A 215 -25.39 9.96 -24.15
N ILE A 216 -24.39 9.89 -23.27
CA ILE A 216 -24.57 9.89 -21.82
C ILE A 216 -23.78 11.09 -21.29
N VAL A 217 -24.52 12.11 -20.86
CA VAL A 217 -23.94 13.37 -20.38
C VAL A 217 -24.37 13.58 -18.95
N ARG A 218 -23.44 13.91 -18.09
CA ARG A 218 -23.67 14.29 -16.70
C ARG A 218 -22.89 15.56 -16.39
N GLU A 219 -23.61 16.64 -16.08
CA GLU A 219 -23.03 17.97 -15.94
C GLU A 219 -22.30 18.17 -14.60
N ASP A 220 -22.74 17.48 -13.53
CA ASP A 220 -22.19 17.62 -12.17
C ASP A 220 -20.69 17.29 -12.08
N ASP A 221 -20.23 16.29 -12.83
CA ASP A 221 -18.84 15.85 -12.85
C ASP A 221 -18.17 15.93 -14.22
N GLY A 222 -18.88 16.38 -15.25
CA GLY A 222 -18.38 16.54 -16.61
C GLY A 222 -18.27 15.22 -17.39
N LEU A 223 -18.98 14.16 -16.97
CA LEU A 223 -19.01 12.91 -17.70
C LEU A 223 -19.69 13.11 -19.06
N ASN A 224 -19.00 12.76 -20.15
CA ASN A 224 -19.53 12.83 -21.50
C ASN A 224 -19.05 11.60 -22.29
N ILE A 225 -19.95 10.65 -22.44
CA ILE A 225 -19.68 9.35 -23.09
C ILE A 225 -20.58 9.22 -24.30
N VAL A 226 -20.01 8.75 -25.39
CA VAL A 226 -20.72 8.36 -26.59
C VAL A 226 -20.57 6.84 -26.74
N LEU A 227 -21.69 6.14 -26.77
CA LEU A 227 -21.73 4.72 -27.10
C LEU A 227 -22.21 4.57 -28.55
N ASP A 228 -21.34 4.17 -29.43
CA ASP A 228 -21.69 3.72 -30.75
C ASP A 228 -22.28 2.30 -30.62
N VAL A 229 -23.59 2.21 -30.65
CA VAL A 229 -24.36 1.00 -30.41
C VAL A 229 -24.35 0.15 -31.69
N GLU A 230 -23.60 -0.95 -31.66
CA GLU A 230 -23.63 -1.95 -32.75
C GLU A 230 -25.00 -2.64 -32.77
N THR A 231 -25.42 -3.16 -31.62
CA THR A 231 -26.72 -3.74 -31.39
C THR A 231 -27.20 -3.49 -29.98
N LEU A 232 -28.48 -3.19 -29.85
CA LEU A 232 -29.21 -3.27 -28.59
C LEU A 232 -30.47 -4.11 -28.86
N ASN A 233 -30.67 -5.14 -28.05
CA ASN A 233 -31.78 -6.08 -28.18
C ASN A 233 -32.46 -6.23 -26.83
N GLY A 234 -33.61 -5.56 -26.70
CA GLY A 234 -34.55 -5.74 -25.61
C GLY A 234 -35.64 -6.73 -26.01
N GLN A 235 -35.82 -7.76 -25.20
CA GLN A 235 -36.85 -8.78 -25.42
C GLN A 235 -37.66 -9.00 -24.15
N ARG A 236 -38.94 -9.24 -24.38
CA ARG A 236 -39.86 -9.64 -23.31
C ARG A 236 -40.69 -10.84 -23.79
N ASN A 237 -40.82 -11.81 -22.93
CA ASN A 237 -41.77 -12.92 -23.08
C ASN A 237 -42.63 -13.02 -21.79
N GLU A 238 -43.52 -14.00 -21.73
CA GLU A 238 -44.45 -14.21 -20.63
C GLU A 238 -43.73 -14.48 -19.27
N GLN A 239 -42.46 -14.78 -19.27
CA GLN A 239 -41.70 -15.22 -18.08
C GLN A 239 -40.46 -14.39 -17.80
N SER A 240 -39.98 -13.59 -18.74
CA SER A 240 -38.72 -12.87 -18.56
C SER A 240 -38.61 -11.60 -19.43
N VAL A 241 -37.77 -10.70 -18.95
CA VAL A 241 -37.30 -9.52 -19.67
C VAL A 241 -35.78 -9.60 -19.78
N SER A 242 -35.28 -9.36 -21.00
CA SER A 242 -33.84 -9.30 -21.25
C SER A 242 -33.45 -8.04 -22.03
N LEU A 243 -32.24 -7.57 -21.81
CA LEU A 243 -31.61 -6.48 -22.53
C LEU A 243 -30.14 -6.84 -22.77
N ASP A 244 -29.77 -6.92 -24.05
CA ASP A 244 -28.38 -7.11 -24.47
C ASP A 244 -27.94 -5.87 -25.28
N VAL A 245 -26.82 -5.25 -24.90
CA VAL A 245 -26.24 -4.06 -25.53
C VAL A 245 -24.81 -4.35 -25.89
N VAL A 246 -24.44 -4.13 -27.14
CA VAL A 246 -23.06 -4.25 -27.63
C VAL A 246 -22.72 -2.97 -28.36
N GLY A 247 -21.57 -2.39 -28.06
CA GLY A 247 -21.12 -1.18 -28.74
C GLY A 247 -19.69 -0.77 -28.37
N ARG A 248 -19.24 0.31 -29.01
CA ARG A 248 -17.96 0.93 -28.72
C ARG A 248 -18.15 2.23 -27.93
N VAL A 249 -17.37 2.36 -26.88
CA VAL A 249 -17.38 3.56 -26.04
C VAL A 249 -16.38 4.56 -26.58
N GLN A 250 -16.86 5.75 -26.85
CA GLN A 250 -16.02 6.87 -27.26
C GLN A 250 -16.14 8.00 -26.22
N SER A 251 -15.06 8.66 -25.96
CA SER A 251 -15.09 9.94 -25.25
C SER A 251 -15.25 11.06 -26.25
N ASN A 252 -16.08 12.08 -25.95
CA ASN A 252 -16.22 13.24 -26.78
C ASN A 252 -14.88 14.00 -26.90
N GLY A 253 -14.17 13.75 -28.02
CA GLY A 253 -12.88 14.38 -28.33
C GLY A 253 -11.61 13.66 -27.84
N ARG A 254 -11.69 12.53 -27.10
CA ARG A 254 -10.50 11.79 -26.61
C ARG A 254 -10.21 10.48 -27.36
N GLY A 255 -11.16 9.98 -28.15
CA GLY A 255 -11.00 8.76 -28.96
C GLY A 255 -11.78 7.56 -28.47
N ASP A 256 -11.51 6.43 -29.11
CA ASP A 256 -12.14 5.11 -28.81
C ASP A 256 -11.59 4.57 -27.48
N ALA A 257 -12.50 4.34 -26.53
CA ALA A 257 -12.16 3.82 -25.20
C ALA A 257 -12.35 2.30 -25.08
N GLY A 258 -12.75 1.61 -26.14
CA GLY A 258 -12.91 0.16 -26.14
C GLY A 258 -14.34 -0.31 -26.39
N ARG A 259 -14.51 -1.63 -26.46
CA ARG A 259 -15.80 -2.27 -26.68
C ARG A 259 -16.44 -2.64 -25.34
N ILE A 260 -17.78 -2.54 -25.30
CA ILE A 260 -18.57 -2.89 -24.12
C ILE A 260 -19.74 -3.78 -24.52
N SER A 261 -20.02 -4.80 -23.72
CA SER A 261 -21.20 -5.65 -23.83
C SER A 261 -21.92 -5.66 -22.48
N ILE A 262 -23.19 -5.30 -22.46
CA ILE A 262 -24.03 -5.27 -21.26
C ILE A 262 -25.16 -6.28 -21.48
N ALA A 263 -25.38 -7.15 -20.51
CA ALA A 263 -26.49 -8.08 -20.45
C ALA A 263 -27.31 -7.87 -19.17
N PHE A 264 -28.61 -7.76 -19.30
CA PHE A 264 -29.54 -7.73 -18.19
C PHE A 264 -30.65 -8.75 -18.46
N ARG A 265 -30.98 -9.56 -17.46
CA ARG A 265 -32.10 -10.51 -17.52
C ARG A 265 -32.84 -10.52 -16.19
N THR A 266 -34.16 -10.57 -16.25
CA THR A 266 -34.98 -10.67 -15.05
C THR A 266 -36.23 -11.50 -15.36
N ASP A 267 -36.84 -12.08 -14.34
CA ASP A 267 -38.20 -12.65 -14.45
C ASP A 267 -39.25 -11.55 -14.65
N ASP A 268 -40.48 -11.93 -15.04
CA ASP A 268 -41.58 -10.99 -15.24
C ASP A 268 -42.02 -10.23 -13.98
N SER A 269 -41.74 -10.79 -12.82
CA SER A 269 -42.03 -10.21 -11.50
C SER A 269 -40.89 -9.32 -10.96
N PHE A 270 -39.75 -9.30 -11.63
CA PHE A 270 -38.51 -8.65 -11.19
C PHE A 270 -38.01 -9.14 -9.83
N GLU A 271 -38.31 -10.40 -9.48
CA GLU A 271 -37.84 -11.00 -8.23
C GLU A 271 -36.37 -11.40 -8.29
N THR A 272 -35.94 -11.92 -9.43
CA THR A 272 -34.54 -12.32 -9.68
C THR A 272 -33.99 -11.61 -10.90
N SER A 273 -32.86 -10.96 -10.78
CA SER A 273 -32.22 -10.23 -11.86
C SER A 273 -30.76 -10.63 -12.01
N PHE A 274 -30.32 -10.79 -13.24
CA PHE A 274 -28.95 -11.08 -13.64
C PHE A 274 -28.36 -9.89 -14.38
N TYR A 275 -27.13 -9.53 -14.04
CA TYR A 275 -26.37 -8.45 -14.66
C TYR A 275 -25.06 -9.02 -15.22
N GLY A 276 -24.73 -8.66 -16.43
CA GLY A 276 -23.45 -8.96 -17.05
C GLY A 276 -22.85 -7.70 -17.66
N LEU A 277 -21.54 -7.57 -17.54
CA LEU A 277 -20.75 -6.55 -18.21
C LEU A 277 -19.44 -7.18 -18.67
N GLU A 278 -19.18 -7.06 -19.97
CA GLU A 278 -17.88 -7.42 -20.54
C GLU A 278 -17.28 -6.20 -21.22
N THR A 279 -15.98 -6.03 -21.10
CA THR A 279 -15.23 -5.01 -21.84
C THR A 279 -14.05 -5.64 -22.55
N GLU A 280 -13.70 -5.11 -23.71
CA GLU A 280 -12.52 -5.47 -24.48
C GLU A 280 -11.72 -4.22 -24.78
N GLU A 281 -10.43 -4.26 -24.43
CA GLU A 281 -9.47 -3.15 -24.61
C GLU A 281 -9.95 -1.80 -24.04
N PHE A 282 -10.72 -1.84 -22.96
CA PHE A 282 -11.34 -0.65 -22.38
C PHE A 282 -10.34 0.20 -21.61
N VAL A 283 -10.16 1.45 -22.01
CA VAL A 283 -9.21 2.41 -21.41
C VAL A 283 -9.96 3.42 -20.55
N PRO A 284 -9.97 3.26 -19.20
CA PRO A 284 -10.78 4.09 -18.31
C PRO A 284 -10.47 5.59 -18.38
N SER A 285 -9.20 5.99 -18.56
CA SER A 285 -8.80 7.39 -18.62
C SER A 285 -9.42 8.17 -19.77
N LEU A 286 -9.85 7.49 -20.85
CA LEU A 286 -10.46 8.14 -21.99
C LEU A 286 -11.90 8.60 -21.72
N ILE A 287 -12.58 7.98 -20.73
CA ILE A 287 -13.97 8.31 -20.39
C ILE A 287 -14.14 8.90 -19.00
N ALA A 288 -13.09 8.90 -18.20
CA ALA A 288 -13.15 9.42 -16.84
C ALA A 288 -13.52 10.91 -16.82
N PRO A 289 -14.45 11.32 -15.95
CA PRO A 289 -14.83 12.72 -15.81
C PRO A 289 -13.70 13.54 -15.17
N GLU A 290 -13.76 14.85 -15.34
CA GLU A 290 -12.74 15.75 -14.78
C GLU A 290 -12.84 15.87 -13.26
N ARG A 291 -14.03 15.71 -12.70
CA ARG A 291 -14.33 15.87 -11.29
C ARG A 291 -15.09 14.66 -10.75
N GLY A 292 -15.21 14.62 -9.43
CA GLY A 292 -15.93 13.55 -8.77
C GLY A 292 -15.09 12.28 -8.61
N ARG A 293 -15.70 11.21 -8.11
CA ARG A 293 -14.98 9.98 -7.72
C ARG A 293 -14.48 9.16 -8.89
N LEU A 294 -15.14 9.25 -10.03
CA LEU A 294 -14.67 8.57 -11.23
C LEU A 294 -13.45 9.24 -11.83
N SER A 295 -13.11 10.47 -11.41
CA SER A 295 -11.91 11.17 -11.88
C SER A 295 -10.60 10.43 -11.55
N VAL A 296 -10.58 9.56 -10.56
CA VAL A 296 -9.41 8.71 -10.25
C VAL A 296 -9.02 7.84 -11.45
N PHE A 297 -9.97 7.47 -12.29
CA PHE A 297 -9.70 6.71 -13.52
C PHE A 297 -8.95 7.49 -14.58
N ASN A 298 -8.84 8.83 -14.48
CA ASN A 298 -7.94 9.62 -15.33
C ASN A 298 -6.47 9.21 -15.15
N SER A 299 -6.16 8.56 -14.01
CA SER A 299 -4.83 8.03 -13.70
C SER A 299 -4.56 6.67 -14.32
N VAL A 300 -5.57 6.01 -14.92
CA VAL A 300 -5.47 4.63 -15.42
C VAL A 300 -5.57 4.63 -16.94
N ASN A 301 -4.42 4.78 -17.59
CA ASN A 301 -4.30 4.71 -19.05
C ASN A 301 -3.75 3.34 -19.46
N VAL A 302 -4.59 2.32 -19.22
CA VAL A 302 -4.29 0.90 -19.41
C VAL A 302 -5.51 0.25 -20.05
N PRO A 303 -5.37 -0.56 -21.10
CA PRO A 303 -6.48 -1.35 -21.62
C PRO A 303 -6.88 -2.42 -20.60
N LEU A 304 -8.18 -2.49 -20.32
CA LEU A 304 -8.79 -3.43 -19.39
C LEU A 304 -9.78 -4.33 -20.11
N ASP A 305 -9.58 -5.63 -20.01
CA ASP A 305 -10.58 -6.63 -20.29
C ASP A 305 -11.25 -7.03 -18.98
N MET A 306 -12.54 -6.77 -18.88
CA MET A 306 -13.30 -7.01 -17.67
C MET A 306 -14.50 -7.88 -17.96
N ARG A 307 -14.74 -8.85 -17.12
CA ARG A 307 -15.99 -9.62 -17.08
C ARG A 307 -16.57 -9.53 -15.68
N PHE A 308 -17.71 -8.90 -15.57
CA PHE A 308 -18.49 -8.81 -14.35
C PHE A 308 -19.83 -9.53 -14.54
N SER A 309 -20.24 -10.32 -13.56
CA SER A 309 -21.58 -10.88 -13.50
C SER A 309 -22.12 -10.81 -12.08
N ALA A 310 -23.43 -10.60 -11.95
CA ALA A 310 -24.10 -10.59 -10.65
C ALA A 310 -25.52 -11.14 -10.76
N GLU A 311 -25.93 -11.90 -9.76
CA GLU A 311 -27.31 -12.32 -9.53
C GLU A 311 -27.85 -11.58 -8.30
N ARG A 312 -29.04 -10.98 -8.44
CA ARG A 312 -29.72 -10.26 -7.36
C ARG A 312 -31.14 -10.78 -7.20
N SER A 313 -31.53 -11.05 -5.95
CA SER A 313 -32.91 -11.24 -5.53
C SER A 313 -33.45 -9.94 -4.94
N ARG A 314 -34.75 -9.68 -5.21
CA ARG A 314 -35.44 -8.50 -4.60
C ARG A 314 -35.55 -8.61 -3.09
N ALA A 315 -35.75 -9.85 -2.59
CA ALA A 315 -35.89 -10.11 -1.16
C ALA A 315 -34.55 -10.13 -0.42
N ASP A 316 -33.54 -10.80 -0.99
CA ASP A 316 -32.28 -11.13 -0.30
C ASP A 316 -31.11 -10.25 -0.75
N GLY A 317 -31.29 -9.44 -1.80
CA GLY A 317 -30.23 -8.63 -2.39
C GLY A 317 -29.31 -9.37 -3.33
N VAL A 318 -28.02 -9.05 -3.36
CA VAL A 318 -27.04 -9.72 -4.22
C VAL A 318 -26.78 -11.12 -3.70
N LYS A 319 -27.08 -12.13 -4.52
CA LYS A 319 -26.85 -13.55 -4.21
C LYS A 319 -25.46 -13.98 -4.57
N SER A 320 -24.97 -13.52 -5.69
CA SER A 320 -23.61 -13.81 -6.16
C SER A 320 -23.11 -12.69 -7.04
N ALA A 321 -21.81 -12.44 -7.03
CA ALA A 321 -21.17 -11.62 -8.03
C ALA A 321 -19.76 -12.14 -8.31
N SER A 322 -19.31 -12.03 -9.55
CA SER A 322 -17.95 -12.34 -9.94
C SER A 322 -17.34 -11.18 -10.73
N LEU A 323 -16.05 -10.99 -10.57
CA LEU A 323 -15.27 -10.02 -11.32
C LEU A 323 -13.96 -10.64 -11.76
N ASP A 324 -13.79 -10.79 -13.06
CA ASP A 324 -12.52 -11.06 -13.72
C ASP A 324 -12.04 -9.78 -14.40
N LEU A 325 -10.82 -9.35 -14.09
CA LEU A 325 -10.21 -8.16 -14.66
C LEU A 325 -8.79 -8.50 -15.11
N VAL A 326 -8.51 -8.27 -16.38
CA VAL A 326 -7.18 -8.38 -16.97
C VAL A 326 -6.75 -7.00 -17.45
N ALA A 327 -5.62 -6.53 -16.97
CA ALA A 327 -5.03 -5.28 -17.42
C ALA A 327 -3.85 -5.56 -18.35
N GLY A 328 -3.86 -4.92 -19.50
CA GLY A 328 -2.75 -4.93 -20.44
C GLY A 328 -1.63 -3.98 -20.04
N SER A 329 -0.67 -3.76 -20.93
CA SER A 329 0.41 -2.82 -20.71
C SER A 329 -0.04 -1.38 -20.91
N GLY A 330 0.37 -0.49 -20.02
CA GLY A 330 0.02 0.93 -20.12
C GLY A 330 0.63 1.78 -18.99
N LYS A 331 0.08 2.97 -18.81
CA LYS A 331 0.53 3.93 -17.82
C LYS A 331 -0.50 4.13 -16.72
N VAL A 332 -0.02 4.12 -15.47
CA VAL A 332 -0.84 4.41 -14.28
C VAL A 332 -0.14 5.53 -13.51
N ARG A 333 -0.88 6.57 -13.13
CA ARG A 333 -0.35 7.65 -12.27
C ARG A 333 -0.70 7.37 -10.82
N LEU A 334 0.34 7.13 -10.02
CA LEU A 334 0.22 6.87 -8.58
C LEU A 334 1.01 7.94 -7.81
N ALA A 335 0.38 8.60 -6.86
CA ALA A 335 0.99 9.65 -6.03
C ALA A 335 1.73 10.73 -6.85
N GLY A 336 1.15 11.15 -7.99
CA GLY A 336 1.73 12.15 -8.87
C GLY A 336 2.79 11.64 -9.86
N GLU A 337 3.30 10.42 -9.68
CA GLU A 337 4.29 9.82 -10.57
C GLU A 337 3.65 8.85 -11.56
N GLU A 338 4.11 8.92 -12.81
CA GLU A 338 3.71 8.00 -13.85
C GLU A 338 4.51 6.69 -13.76
N ARG A 339 3.80 5.56 -13.68
CA ARG A 339 4.36 4.22 -13.60
C ARG A 339 3.87 3.37 -14.77
N THR A 340 4.73 2.47 -15.23
CA THR A 340 4.34 1.50 -16.25
C THR A 340 3.77 0.26 -15.58
N LEU A 341 2.55 -0.10 -15.94
CA LEU A 341 1.99 -1.41 -15.68
C LEU A 341 2.32 -2.29 -16.90
N ASN A 342 2.92 -3.44 -16.68
CA ASN A 342 3.18 -4.43 -17.73
C ASN A 342 1.97 -5.35 -17.91
N SER A 343 1.38 -5.80 -16.81
CA SER A 343 0.17 -6.61 -16.78
C SER A 343 -0.49 -6.57 -15.40
N GLY A 344 -1.79 -6.85 -15.37
CA GLY A 344 -2.55 -7.03 -14.14
C GLY A 344 -3.62 -8.11 -14.30
N LEU A 345 -3.88 -8.85 -13.24
CA LEU A 345 -4.96 -9.82 -13.14
C LEU A 345 -5.64 -9.69 -11.79
N PHE A 346 -6.95 -9.61 -11.79
CA PHE A 346 -7.76 -9.75 -10.59
C PHE A 346 -8.94 -10.68 -10.89
N ARG A 347 -9.12 -11.69 -10.05
CA ARG A 347 -10.29 -12.55 -10.09
C ARG A 347 -10.89 -12.63 -8.69
N GLY A 348 -12.16 -12.28 -8.57
CA GLY A 348 -12.84 -12.27 -7.30
C GLY A 348 -14.30 -12.70 -7.39
N ASN A 349 -14.77 -13.41 -6.37
CA ASN A 349 -16.14 -13.88 -6.24
C ASN A 349 -16.74 -13.39 -4.92
N LEU A 350 -17.92 -12.80 -4.99
CA LEU A 350 -18.71 -12.46 -3.81
C LEU A 350 -19.46 -13.71 -3.35
N MET A 351 -19.29 -14.07 -2.10
CA MET A 351 -19.96 -15.23 -1.49
C MET A 351 -21.39 -14.88 -1.07
N PRO A 352 -22.35 -15.80 -1.25
CA PRO A 352 -23.74 -15.57 -0.84
C PRO A 352 -23.84 -15.37 0.68
N GLY A 353 -24.51 -14.30 1.09
CA GLY A 353 -24.77 -14.00 2.51
C GLY A 353 -23.59 -13.42 3.28
N ASP A 354 -22.40 -13.38 2.68
CA ASP A 354 -21.23 -12.77 3.27
C ASP A 354 -20.96 -11.42 2.61
N GLU A 355 -20.57 -10.43 3.41
CA GLU A 355 -20.07 -9.16 2.91
C GLU A 355 -18.58 -9.30 2.46
N GLU A 356 -18.22 -10.51 2.01
CA GLU A 356 -16.86 -10.93 1.70
C GLU A 356 -16.69 -11.22 0.21
N MET A 357 -15.62 -10.72 -0.36
CA MET A 357 -15.15 -11.09 -1.69
C MET A 357 -13.94 -12.00 -1.56
N ARG A 358 -14.04 -13.22 -2.05
CA ARG A 358 -12.89 -14.11 -2.18
C ARG A 358 -12.07 -13.69 -3.39
N VAL A 359 -10.82 -13.39 -3.20
CA VAL A 359 -9.83 -13.12 -4.25
C VAL A 359 -9.17 -14.44 -4.60
N GLU A 360 -9.53 -15.01 -5.74
CA GLU A 360 -8.96 -16.26 -6.24
C GLU A 360 -7.59 -16.08 -6.87
N ALA A 361 -7.37 -14.93 -7.49
CA ALA A 361 -6.09 -14.56 -8.08
C ALA A 361 -5.92 -13.04 -8.10
N LEU A 362 -4.78 -12.59 -7.67
CA LEU A 362 -4.28 -11.24 -7.80
C LEU A 362 -2.88 -11.31 -8.39
N SER A 363 -2.63 -10.60 -9.48
CA SER A 363 -1.29 -10.44 -10.02
C SER A 363 -1.12 -9.03 -10.57
N ILE A 364 -0.03 -8.38 -10.20
CA ILE A 364 0.35 -7.07 -10.71
C ILE A 364 1.83 -7.16 -11.10
N ASP A 365 2.13 -6.85 -12.35
CA ASP A 365 3.50 -6.69 -12.84
C ASP A 365 3.66 -5.25 -13.35
N ALA A 366 4.47 -4.47 -12.66
CA ALA A 366 4.77 -3.08 -12.99
C ALA A 366 6.29 -2.87 -12.95
N ASP A 367 6.77 -1.73 -13.43
CA ASP A 367 8.20 -1.42 -13.51
C ASP A 367 8.94 -1.55 -12.18
N ARG A 368 8.24 -1.36 -11.05
CA ARG A 368 8.82 -1.43 -9.70
C ARG A 368 8.10 -2.37 -8.73
N LEU A 369 7.06 -3.03 -9.17
CA LEU A 369 6.25 -3.89 -8.33
C LEU A 369 5.85 -5.14 -9.09
N ARG A 370 6.19 -6.30 -8.56
CA ARG A 370 5.56 -7.56 -8.93
C ARG A 370 4.90 -8.14 -7.70
N LEU A 371 3.60 -8.36 -7.79
CA LEU A 371 2.79 -8.87 -6.70
C LEU A 371 1.93 -10.03 -7.23
N SER A 372 1.87 -11.12 -6.49
CA SER A 372 0.97 -12.24 -6.78
C SER A 372 0.38 -12.75 -5.48
N GLY A 373 -0.89 -13.14 -5.52
CA GLY A 373 -1.53 -13.64 -4.29
C GLY A 373 -3.00 -14.00 -4.46
N GLU A 374 -3.58 -14.40 -3.36
CA GLU A 374 -4.99 -14.75 -3.18
C GLU A 374 -5.45 -14.31 -1.80
N GLY A 375 -6.75 -14.35 -1.51
CA GLY A 375 -7.23 -14.02 -0.18
C GLY A 375 -8.69 -13.65 -0.10
N VAL A 376 -9.01 -12.76 0.83
CA VAL A 376 -10.37 -12.29 1.09
C VAL A 376 -10.38 -10.79 1.31
N ILE A 377 -11.37 -10.11 0.76
CA ILE A 377 -11.66 -8.69 1.03
C ILE A 377 -13.02 -8.61 1.70
N ARG A 378 -13.10 -7.98 2.87
CA ARG A 378 -14.30 -7.80 3.69
C ARG A 378 -14.72 -6.34 3.74
N ASP A 379 -15.91 -6.09 4.26
CA ASP A 379 -16.47 -4.74 4.44
C ASP A 379 -16.50 -3.93 3.12
N ILE A 380 -16.65 -4.65 2.01
CA ILE A 380 -16.84 -4.04 0.69
C ILE A 380 -18.17 -3.29 0.56
N GLY A 381 -18.96 -3.22 1.67
CA GLY A 381 -20.22 -2.52 1.89
C GLY A 381 -21.44 -3.35 1.48
N ARG A 382 -22.62 -2.91 1.88
CA ARG A 382 -23.88 -3.55 1.52
C ARG A 382 -24.37 -3.09 0.16
N TRP A 383 -24.27 -3.94 -0.83
CA TRP A 383 -24.67 -3.66 -2.22
C TRP A 383 -26.17 -3.29 -2.32
N ASN A 384 -26.96 -3.71 -1.33
CA ASN A 384 -28.41 -3.48 -1.30
C ASN A 384 -28.81 -2.08 -0.86
N ASP A 385 -28.05 -1.43 -0.01
CA ASP A 385 -28.43 -0.17 0.65
C ASP A 385 -27.77 1.05 -0.01
N GLY A 386 -26.97 0.85 -1.06
CA GLY A 386 -26.15 1.90 -1.69
C GLY A 386 -25.07 2.44 -0.73
N ASP A 387 -24.96 1.83 0.45
CA ASP A 387 -23.93 2.14 1.42
C ASP A 387 -22.67 1.35 1.06
N VAL A 388 -21.69 2.08 0.66
CA VAL A 388 -20.41 1.53 0.24
C VAL A 388 -19.45 1.69 1.39
N GLY A 389 -19.02 0.58 1.96
CA GLY A 389 -17.99 0.54 2.99
C GLY A 389 -16.80 1.40 2.59
N THR A 390 -16.41 2.29 3.49
CA THR A 390 -15.37 3.29 3.23
C THR A 390 -13.97 2.71 3.33
N SER A 391 -13.86 1.57 4.00
CA SER A 391 -12.57 1.01 4.39
C SER A 391 -12.61 -0.52 4.24
N PRO A 392 -12.38 -1.05 3.03
CA PRO A 392 -12.30 -2.49 2.83
C PRO A 392 -11.16 -3.07 3.65
N LYS A 393 -11.45 -4.16 4.35
CA LYS A 393 -10.48 -4.98 5.05
C LYS A 393 -10.02 -6.11 4.16
N PHE A 394 -8.75 -6.43 4.24
CA PHE A 394 -8.16 -7.49 3.44
C PHE A 394 -7.40 -8.49 4.31
N ASP A 395 -7.40 -9.73 3.85
CA ASP A 395 -6.59 -10.83 4.34
C ASP A 395 -6.01 -11.52 3.10
N LEU A 396 -4.76 -11.18 2.77
CA LEU A 396 -4.11 -11.58 1.53
C LEU A 396 -2.90 -12.47 1.82
N LYS A 397 -2.79 -13.53 1.07
CA LYS A 397 -1.60 -14.37 0.98
C LYS A 397 -0.87 -14.04 -0.31
N LEU A 398 0.30 -13.46 -0.17
CA LEU A 398 1.15 -13.05 -1.28
C LEU A 398 2.24 -14.11 -1.50
N THR A 399 2.63 -14.32 -2.76
CA THR A 399 3.68 -15.24 -3.16
C THR A 399 4.55 -14.61 -4.24
N ASP A 400 5.84 -14.96 -4.27
CA ASP A 400 6.79 -14.56 -5.31
C ASP A 400 6.74 -13.07 -5.69
N SER A 401 6.63 -12.23 -4.65
CA SER A 401 6.45 -10.78 -4.82
C SER A 401 7.80 -10.06 -4.84
N GLN A 402 7.90 -9.00 -5.62
CA GLN A 402 9.12 -8.18 -5.74
C GLN A 402 8.75 -6.70 -5.63
N LEU A 403 9.55 -5.98 -4.86
CA LEU A 403 9.38 -4.56 -4.64
C LEU A 403 10.70 -3.83 -4.91
N ASP A 404 10.73 -3.05 -5.98
CA ASP A 404 11.87 -2.21 -6.34
C ASP A 404 11.68 -0.79 -5.80
N LEU A 405 12.22 -0.56 -4.62
CA LEU A 405 12.20 0.75 -3.96
C LEU A 405 13.53 1.52 -4.16
N ARG A 406 14.33 1.17 -5.16
CA ARG A 406 15.53 1.97 -5.47
C ARG A 406 15.17 3.40 -5.90
N PRO A 407 15.89 4.44 -5.47
CA PRO A 407 17.13 4.42 -4.70
C PRO A 407 16.96 4.40 -3.17
N ILE A 408 15.74 4.21 -2.62
CA ILE A 408 15.53 4.16 -1.17
C ILE A 408 16.28 2.97 -0.57
N PHE A 409 16.12 1.78 -1.13
CA PHE A 409 16.90 0.58 -0.79
C PHE A 409 17.92 0.28 -1.89
N GLU A 410 19.00 -0.38 -1.53
CA GLU A 410 20.07 -0.71 -2.48
C GLU A 410 19.66 -1.82 -3.46
N ARG A 411 18.84 -2.75 -2.99
CA ARG A 411 18.42 -3.94 -3.74
C ARG A 411 16.92 -4.02 -3.88
N VAL A 412 16.48 -4.76 -4.87
CA VAL A 412 15.08 -5.17 -4.98
C VAL A 412 14.75 -6.12 -3.84
N LEU A 413 13.67 -5.84 -3.12
CA LEU A 413 13.17 -6.71 -2.07
C LEU A 413 12.36 -7.84 -2.71
N THR A 414 12.78 -9.07 -2.50
CA THR A 414 12.07 -10.26 -2.98
C THR A 414 11.46 -10.99 -1.80
N VAL A 415 10.14 -11.06 -1.80
CA VAL A 415 9.32 -11.73 -0.77
C VAL A 415 8.86 -13.07 -1.33
N GLU A 416 9.28 -14.18 -0.73
CA GLU A 416 8.87 -15.51 -1.15
C GLU A 416 7.40 -15.77 -0.82
N SER A 417 6.97 -15.37 0.36
CA SER A 417 5.57 -15.39 0.78
C SER A 417 5.29 -14.31 1.82
N ALA A 418 4.05 -13.81 1.86
CA ALA A 418 3.61 -12.96 2.94
C ALA A 418 2.12 -13.15 3.24
N ASN A 419 1.76 -12.97 4.52
CA ASN A 419 0.38 -12.80 4.95
C ASN A 419 0.18 -11.34 5.35
N ALA A 420 -0.75 -10.67 4.70
CA ALA A 420 -1.08 -9.28 4.95
C ALA A 420 -2.55 -9.15 5.37
N ILE A 421 -2.78 -8.72 6.60
CA ILE A 421 -4.11 -8.45 7.14
C ILE A 421 -4.18 -6.97 7.47
N GLY A 422 -5.24 -6.30 7.04
CA GLY A 422 -5.38 -4.88 7.29
C GLY A 422 -6.60 -4.25 6.66
N GLU A 423 -6.59 -2.93 6.63
CA GLU A 423 -7.67 -2.06 6.16
C GLU A 423 -7.09 -0.96 5.25
N LEU A 424 -7.79 -0.66 4.17
CA LEU A 424 -7.44 0.43 3.25
C LEU A 424 -8.53 1.51 3.28
N ASP A 425 -8.27 2.62 3.95
CA ASP A 425 -9.13 3.81 3.89
C ASP A 425 -8.77 4.64 2.66
N LEU A 426 -9.64 4.59 1.65
CA LEU A 426 -9.44 5.28 0.38
C LEU A 426 -9.67 6.79 0.47
N ASP A 427 -10.48 7.25 1.43
CA ASP A 427 -10.75 8.68 1.62
C ASP A 427 -9.61 9.34 2.39
N ALA A 428 -9.16 8.70 3.48
CA ALA A 428 -8.01 9.14 4.27
C ALA A 428 -6.68 8.77 3.61
N ARG A 429 -6.69 7.98 2.54
CA ARG A 429 -5.49 7.44 1.87
C ARG A 429 -4.55 6.76 2.85
N THR A 430 -5.12 5.98 3.75
CA THR A 430 -4.41 5.33 4.84
C THR A 430 -4.48 3.81 4.68
N LEU A 431 -3.33 3.17 4.68
CA LEU A 431 -3.18 1.73 4.81
C LEU A 431 -2.90 1.41 6.28
N THR A 432 -3.80 0.68 6.93
CA THR A 432 -3.58 0.09 8.24
C THR A 432 -3.22 -1.38 8.06
N LEU A 433 -2.07 -1.77 8.55
CA LEU A 433 -1.63 -3.16 8.63
C LEU A 433 -1.85 -3.64 10.06
N ASP A 434 -2.83 -4.52 10.27
CA ASP A 434 -3.02 -5.17 11.56
C ASP A 434 -1.93 -6.22 11.78
N GLN A 435 -1.56 -6.90 10.70
CA GLN A 435 -0.46 -7.85 10.66
C GLN A 435 0.10 -7.97 9.24
N LEU A 436 1.41 -7.95 9.15
CA LEU A 436 2.17 -8.33 7.97
C LEU A 436 3.25 -9.30 8.42
N GLN A 437 3.18 -10.54 7.96
CA GLN A 437 4.24 -11.54 8.11
C GLN A 437 4.82 -11.80 6.74
N ALA A 438 6.09 -11.52 6.55
CA ALA A 438 6.77 -11.67 5.27
C ALA A 438 7.99 -12.57 5.41
N GLN A 439 8.07 -13.60 4.56
CA GLN A 439 9.19 -14.49 4.42
C GLN A 439 10.06 -14.04 3.23
N PHE A 440 11.28 -13.66 3.52
CA PHE A 440 12.34 -13.47 2.55
C PHE A 440 13.17 -14.75 2.46
N ARG A 441 14.06 -14.84 1.50
CA ARG A 441 14.87 -16.05 1.30
C ARG A 441 15.57 -16.55 2.55
N ASN A 442 16.12 -15.66 3.36
CA ASN A 442 17.00 -16.01 4.47
C ASN A 442 16.45 -15.53 5.83
N PHE A 443 15.43 -14.69 5.84
CA PHE A 443 14.87 -14.16 7.09
C PHE A 443 13.36 -13.92 6.98
N ALA A 444 12.72 -13.78 8.13
CA ALA A 444 11.31 -13.48 8.24
C ALA A 444 11.08 -12.17 9.01
N LEU A 445 10.15 -11.37 8.54
CA LEU A 445 9.75 -10.07 9.10
C LEU A 445 8.30 -10.14 9.56
N GLU A 446 8.02 -9.60 10.72
CA GLU A 446 6.67 -9.33 11.19
C GLU A 446 6.52 -7.85 11.51
N THR A 447 5.45 -7.21 11.04
CA THR A 447 5.18 -5.80 11.30
C THR A 447 3.68 -5.51 11.33
N ARG A 448 3.33 -4.44 12.02
CA ARG A 448 2.00 -3.84 12.04
C ARG A 448 2.12 -2.33 12.10
N GLY A 449 1.06 -1.64 11.69
CA GLY A 449 1.06 -0.18 11.80
C GLY A 449 0.23 0.51 10.74
N LYS A 450 0.57 1.78 10.47
CA LYS A 450 -0.17 2.63 9.55
C LYS A 450 0.76 3.39 8.62
N ILE A 451 0.35 3.53 7.38
CA ILE A 451 1.01 4.35 6.37
C ILE A 451 -0.06 5.24 5.74
N ALA A 452 0.15 6.55 5.76
CA ALA A 452 -0.75 7.50 5.09
C ALA A 452 0.01 8.36 4.07
N THR A 453 -0.73 8.76 3.03
CA THR A 453 -0.19 9.61 1.95
C THR A 453 -1.06 10.86 1.77
N GLY A 454 -0.40 12.01 1.58
CA GLY A 454 -1.02 13.26 1.17
C GLY A 454 -0.93 13.49 -0.34
N ALA A 455 -1.09 14.75 -0.75
CA ALA A 455 -0.94 15.14 -2.15
C ALA A 455 0.52 15.05 -2.62
N ASP A 456 1.47 15.35 -1.74
CA ASP A 456 2.89 15.51 -2.04
C ASP A 456 3.76 14.32 -1.57
N GLY A 457 3.17 13.25 -1.06
CA GLY A 457 3.87 12.04 -0.63
C GLY A 457 3.41 11.47 0.69
N LEU A 458 4.32 10.81 1.40
CA LEU A 458 4.05 10.23 2.71
C LEU A 458 3.82 11.32 3.77
N THR A 459 2.75 11.16 4.55
CA THR A 459 2.42 12.04 5.69
C THR A 459 2.50 11.34 7.04
N LEU A 460 2.43 10.01 7.04
CA LEU A 460 2.51 9.20 8.24
C LEU A 460 3.16 7.85 7.93
N VAL A 461 4.11 7.42 8.77
CA VAL A 461 4.64 6.06 8.81
C VAL A 461 4.74 5.63 10.27
N GLN A 462 3.82 4.79 10.73
CA GLN A 462 3.82 4.21 12.07
C GLN A 462 3.94 2.71 11.94
N LEU A 463 5.10 2.16 12.24
CA LEU A 463 5.37 0.74 12.13
C LEU A 463 6.00 0.21 13.41
N THR A 464 5.51 -0.93 13.88
CA THR A 464 6.11 -1.68 14.98
C THR A 464 6.21 -3.14 14.58
N GLY A 465 7.39 -3.71 14.75
CA GLY A 465 7.61 -5.08 14.31
C GLY A 465 8.98 -5.62 14.70
N GLY A 466 9.37 -6.69 14.05
CA GLY A 466 10.66 -7.33 14.26
C GLY A 466 11.02 -8.32 13.16
N ILE A 467 12.26 -8.74 13.19
CA ILE A 467 12.77 -9.85 12.37
C ILE A 467 12.77 -11.08 13.26
N THR A 468 12.01 -12.09 12.87
CA THR A 468 11.71 -13.26 13.72
C THR A 468 12.73 -14.39 13.59
N THR A 469 13.63 -14.29 12.63
CA THR A 469 14.72 -15.24 12.38
C THR A 469 16.07 -14.53 12.49
N PRO A 470 17.17 -15.24 12.74
CA PRO A 470 18.50 -14.63 12.69
C PRO A 470 18.76 -13.95 11.34
N ILE A 471 19.43 -12.80 11.37
CA ILE A 471 19.74 -12.00 10.17
C ILE A 471 21.22 -11.60 10.19
N THR A 472 21.88 -11.66 9.04
CA THR A 472 23.27 -11.21 8.86
C THR A 472 23.36 -9.71 8.53
N SER A 473 24.55 -9.12 8.68
CA SER A 473 24.74 -7.71 8.34
C SER A 473 24.45 -7.34 6.88
N PRO A 474 24.77 -8.16 5.85
CA PRO A 474 24.37 -7.87 4.48
C PRO A 474 22.84 -7.89 4.25
N GLU A 475 22.13 -8.76 4.97
CA GLU A 475 20.67 -8.82 4.92
C GLU A 475 20.05 -7.61 5.61
N LEU A 476 20.56 -7.22 6.78
CA LEU A 476 20.14 -5.99 7.45
C LEU A 476 20.33 -4.76 6.53
N LEU A 477 21.49 -4.64 5.89
CA LEU A 477 21.79 -3.54 4.97
C LEU A 477 20.85 -3.52 3.76
N SER A 478 20.32 -4.66 3.35
CA SER A 478 19.33 -4.74 2.27
C SER A 478 17.99 -4.11 2.65
N LEU A 479 17.64 -4.11 3.95
CA LEU A 479 16.44 -3.50 4.52
C LEU A 479 16.67 -2.07 5.03
N TRP A 480 17.89 -1.58 4.98
CA TRP A 480 18.25 -0.27 5.49
C TRP A 480 18.19 0.78 4.37
N PRO A 481 17.38 1.83 4.49
CA PRO A 481 17.33 2.89 3.47
C PRO A 481 18.70 3.54 3.27
N VAL A 482 19.12 3.69 2.00
CA VAL A 482 20.47 4.15 1.63
C VAL A 482 20.79 5.54 2.22
N ASN A 483 19.78 6.41 2.31
CA ASN A 483 19.92 7.77 2.81
C ASN A 483 19.70 7.91 4.32
N ALA A 484 19.31 6.83 4.99
CA ALA A 484 19.07 6.85 6.43
C ALA A 484 20.36 6.52 7.18
N ALA A 485 20.89 7.48 7.99
CA ALA A 485 22.11 7.31 8.78
C ALA A 485 23.29 6.73 7.97
N ASP A 486 23.55 7.30 6.81
CA ASP A 486 24.57 6.91 5.82
C ASP A 486 25.94 6.56 6.45
N GLY A 487 26.35 7.30 7.50
CA GLY A 487 27.59 7.01 8.23
C GLY A 487 27.56 5.67 8.97
N ALA A 488 26.44 5.35 9.62
CA ALA A 488 26.28 4.08 10.35
C ALA A 488 26.20 2.91 9.37
N ARG A 489 25.46 3.08 8.27
CA ARG A 489 25.35 2.08 7.20
C ARG A 489 26.72 1.71 6.63
N ARG A 490 27.54 2.72 6.26
CA ARG A 490 28.91 2.48 5.76
C ARG A 490 29.82 1.86 6.82
N TRP A 491 29.66 2.23 8.09
CA TRP A 491 30.43 1.63 9.15
C TRP A 491 30.11 0.14 9.31
N ILE A 492 28.84 -0.23 9.32
CA ILE A 492 28.41 -1.63 9.40
C ILE A 492 28.96 -2.43 8.22
N ASP A 493 28.79 -1.92 7.00
CA ASP A 493 29.27 -2.59 5.77
C ASP A 493 30.77 -2.88 5.80
N ARG A 494 31.56 -1.96 6.37
CA ARG A 494 33.03 -2.07 6.41
C ARG A 494 33.56 -2.80 7.65
N SER A 495 32.86 -2.69 8.77
CA SER A 495 33.40 -3.06 10.08
C SER A 495 32.79 -4.33 10.65
N VAL A 496 31.55 -4.70 10.28
CA VAL A 496 30.91 -5.94 10.71
C VAL A 496 31.24 -7.02 9.70
N LEU A 497 32.18 -7.90 10.05
CA LEU A 497 32.72 -8.92 9.16
C LEU A 497 31.96 -10.25 9.25
N GLY A 498 31.20 -10.47 10.32
CA GLY A 498 30.46 -11.70 10.56
C GLY A 498 29.56 -11.60 11.80
N GLY A 499 28.82 -12.69 12.04
CA GLY A 499 27.86 -12.79 13.12
C GLY A 499 26.42 -12.62 12.65
N THR A 500 25.49 -12.86 13.58
CA THR A 500 24.05 -12.80 13.36
C THR A 500 23.40 -11.90 14.36
N LEU A 501 22.31 -11.23 13.93
CA LEU A 501 21.43 -10.43 14.76
C LEU A 501 20.20 -11.27 15.10
N HIS A 502 19.78 -11.22 16.33
CA HIS A 502 18.64 -11.95 16.88
C HIS A 502 17.68 -10.96 17.56
N ASN A 503 16.44 -11.37 17.74
CA ASN A 503 15.43 -10.61 18.48
C ASN A 503 15.27 -9.17 18.02
N VAL A 504 15.48 -8.91 16.74
CA VAL A 504 15.40 -7.57 16.17
C VAL A 504 13.98 -7.06 16.32
N ARG A 505 13.81 -5.94 17.01
CA ARG A 505 12.54 -5.22 17.20
C ARG A 505 12.72 -3.77 16.80
N TYR A 506 11.72 -3.21 16.19
CA TYR A 506 11.73 -1.80 15.82
C TYR A 506 10.38 -1.14 16.04
N THR A 507 10.43 0.15 16.31
CA THR A 507 9.30 1.06 16.30
C THR A 507 9.70 2.30 15.53
N VAL A 508 8.89 2.63 14.53
CA VAL A 508 9.05 3.81 13.68
C VAL A 508 7.75 4.61 13.74
N ASN A 509 7.84 5.89 14.06
CA ASN A 509 6.70 6.80 14.14
C ASN A 509 7.09 8.15 13.52
N LEU A 510 6.90 8.26 12.21
CA LEU A 510 7.21 9.43 11.41
C LEU A 510 5.90 10.10 11.02
N ASP A 511 5.68 11.29 11.49
CA ASP A 511 4.53 12.14 11.19
C ASP A 511 4.89 13.24 10.18
N GLU A 512 3.93 14.08 9.83
CA GLU A 512 4.11 15.17 8.87
C GLU A 512 5.27 16.09 9.26
N SER A 513 5.44 16.35 10.57
CA SER A 513 6.52 17.20 11.07
C SER A 513 7.92 16.61 10.82
N PHE A 514 8.04 15.27 10.76
CA PHE A 514 9.30 14.63 10.38
C PHE A 514 9.64 14.84 8.90
N PHE A 515 8.63 14.79 8.03
CA PHE A 515 8.85 14.96 6.58
C PHE A 515 9.16 16.42 6.23
N GLU A 516 8.70 17.37 7.03
CA GLU A 516 9.09 18.79 6.91
C GLU A 516 10.49 19.06 7.46
N GLU A 517 10.79 18.59 8.68
CA GLU A 517 12.07 18.76 9.35
C GLU A 517 12.54 17.43 9.99
N PRO A 518 13.39 16.64 9.30
CA PRO A 518 13.83 15.35 9.78
C PRO A 518 14.67 15.44 11.06
N THR A 519 14.07 15.04 12.18
CA THR A 519 14.75 14.94 13.49
C THR A 519 14.52 13.56 14.09
N LEU A 520 15.57 12.94 14.62
CA LEU A 520 15.49 11.66 15.30
C LEU A 520 15.26 11.86 16.78
N THR A 521 14.12 11.40 17.29
CA THR A 521 13.79 11.37 18.72
C THR A 521 13.44 9.95 19.14
N SER A 522 13.50 9.66 20.43
CA SER A 522 13.14 8.35 21.00
C SER A 522 11.69 7.93 20.69
N GLU A 523 10.80 8.89 20.47
CA GLU A 523 9.41 8.65 20.08
C GLU A 523 9.27 8.29 18.61
N ARG A 524 10.25 8.68 17.78
CA ARG A 524 10.20 8.49 16.33
C ARG A 524 10.84 7.21 15.85
N VAL A 525 11.98 6.82 16.43
CA VAL A 525 12.71 5.63 15.99
C VAL A 525 13.33 4.92 17.18
N GLN A 526 12.99 3.66 17.35
CA GLN A 526 13.65 2.75 18.29
C GLN A 526 13.95 1.43 17.58
N VAL A 527 15.15 0.88 17.83
CA VAL A 527 15.54 -0.44 17.34
C VAL A 527 16.34 -1.14 18.44
N ASP A 528 15.92 -2.35 18.80
CA ASP A 528 16.61 -3.24 19.74
C ASP A 528 17.00 -4.52 19.02
N TYR A 529 18.18 -5.06 19.32
CA TYR A 529 18.62 -6.37 18.81
C TYR A 529 19.72 -6.97 19.65
N ASP A 530 19.88 -8.28 19.58
CA ASP A 530 20.98 -9.04 20.17
C ASP A 530 21.96 -9.44 19.06
N VAL A 531 23.23 -9.55 19.40
CA VAL A 531 24.33 -9.97 18.53
C VAL A 531 24.86 -11.29 19.04
N GLU A 532 25.01 -12.27 18.15
CA GLU A 532 25.64 -13.56 18.40
C GLU A 532 26.76 -13.83 17.41
N ASP A 533 27.90 -14.37 17.91
CA ASP A 533 29.08 -14.69 17.15
C ASP A 533 29.60 -13.52 16.29
N GLY A 534 29.45 -12.30 16.81
CA GLY A 534 29.82 -11.07 16.11
C GLY A 534 31.32 -11.02 15.84
N VAL A 535 31.69 -10.64 14.60
CA VAL A 535 33.07 -10.35 14.19
C VAL A 535 33.12 -8.89 13.77
N ILE A 536 33.67 -8.03 14.63
CA ILE A 536 33.59 -6.58 14.50
C ILE A 536 34.99 -5.96 14.51
N ARG A 537 35.34 -5.21 13.49
CA ARG A 537 36.60 -4.46 13.39
C ARG A 537 36.38 -2.99 13.76
N PHE A 538 36.58 -2.66 15.01
CA PHE A 538 36.42 -1.27 15.51
C PHE A 538 37.50 -0.31 15.01
N ILE A 539 38.73 -0.82 14.89
CA ILE A 539 39.88 -0.08 14.36
C ILE A 539 40.42 -0.89 13.17
N GLN A 540 40.49 -0.25 12.00
CA GLN A 540 40.79 -0.95 10.73
C GLN A 540 42.17 -1.63 10.70
N THR A 541 43.09 -1.17 11.52
CA THR A 541 44.48 -1.67 11.59
C THR A 541 44.70 -2.69 12.71
N MET A 542 43.66 -2.95 13.52
CA MET A 542 43.70 -3.93 14.63
C MET A 542 42.97 -5.21 14.24
N ASP A 543 43.27 -6.28 14.95
CA ASP A 543 42.52 -7.51 14.86
C ASP A 543 41.06 -7.30 15.30
N PRO A 544 40.10 -7.98 14.66
CA PRO A 544 38.70 -7.83 15.00
C PRO A 544 38.38 -8.44 16.35
N LEU A 545 37.40 -7.87 17.04
CA LEU A 545 36.66 -8.55 18.09
C LEU A 545 35.88 -9.70 17.45
N SER A 546 36.08 -10.91 17.91
CA SER A 546 35.39 -12.15 17.50
C SER A 546 34.59 -12.72 18.66
N ASP A 547 33.74 -13.71 18.36
CA ASP A 547 32.89 -14.39 19.34
C ASP A 547 32.13 -13.36 20.21
N ALA A 548 31.71 -12.24 19.60
CA ALA A 548 31.05 -11.16 20.33
C ALA A 548 29.57 -11.50 20.56
N PHE A 549 29.17 -11.47 21.82
CA PHE A 549 27.78 -11.57 22.26
C PHE A 549 27.38 -10.28 22.97
N GLY A 550 26.20 -9.78 22.68
CA GLY A 550 25.76 -8.54 23.30
C GLY A 550 24.38 -8.10 22.82
N SER A 551 23.95 -6.95 23.34
CA SER A 551 22.69 -6.33 22.93
C SER A 551 22.89 -4.88 22.52
N ALA A 552 22.11 -4.43 21.55
CA ALA A 552 22.18 -3.08 21.01
C ALA A 552 20.83 -2.39 21.08
N ARG A 553 20.86 -1.08 21.27
CA ARG A 553 19.69 -0.21 21.22
C ARG A 553 19.99 1.08 20.46
N LEU A 554 19.19 1.35 19.46
CA LEU A 554 19.03 2.68 18.86
C LEU A 554 17.79 3.32 19.50
N ASP A 555 17.94 4.48 20.12
CA ASP A 555 16.88 5.23 20.77
C ASP A 555 16.88 6.68 20.26
N GLY A 556 16.16 6.91 19.19
CA GLY A 556 16.20 8.17 18.45
C GLY A 556 17.61 8.51 17.97
N ASN A 557 18.18 9.54 18.57
CA ASN A 557 19.51 10.06 18.21
C ASN A 557 20.67 9.46 19.03
N ARG A 558 20.39 8.48 19.90
CA ARG A 558 21.37 7.78 20.73
C ARG A 558 21.49 6.33 20.29
N TYR A 559 22.73 5.81 20.31
CA TYR A 559 22.99 4.39 20.10
C TYR A 559 23.81 3.84 21.25
N GLY A 560 23.41 2.69 21.76
CA GLY A 560 24.12 1.94 22.80
C GLY A 560 24.33 0.49 22.37
N PHE A 561 25.48 -0.07 22.71
CA PHE A 561 25.77 -1.49 22.59
C PHE A 561 26.41 -2.00 23.87
N VAL A 562 25.85 -3.04 24.46
CA VAL A 562 26.37 -3.70 25.67
C VAL A 562 26.95 -5.04 25.24
N LEU A 563 28.25 -5.19 25.31
CA LEU A 563 28.99 -6.42 25.05
C LEU A 563 28.94 -7.29 26.33
N SER A 564 28.46 -8.49 26.19
CA SER A 564 28.42 -9.48 27.28
C SER A 564 29.71 -10.34 27.32
N SER A 565 30.27 -10.65 26.15
CA SER A 565 31.54 -11.36 26.02
C SER A 565 32.09 -11.22 24.60
N GLY A 566 33.38 -11.50 24.43
CA GLY A 566 34.05 -11.52 23.13
C GLY A 566 35.54 -11.83 23.31
N ARG A 567 36.30 -11.82 22.24
CA ARG A 567 37.75 -11.99 22.27
C ARG A 567 38.44 -11.23 21.15
N ILE A 568 39.64 -10.78 21.43
CA ILE A 568 40.56 -10.27 20.42
C ILE A 568 41.81 -11.15 20.48
N ASN A 569 41.97 -12.07 19.53
CA ASN A 569 42.95 -13.16 19.57
C ASN A 569 42.85 -13.95 20.87
N ASP A 570 43.89 -13.95 21.71
CA ASP A 570 43.97 -14.65 22.99
C ASP A 570 43.50 -13.78 24.17
N VAL A 571 43.12 -12.52 23.97
CA VAL A 571 42.58 -11.63 24.98
C VAL A 571 41.08 -11.79 25.08
N GLU A 572 40.58 -12.23 26.22
CA GLU A 572 39.14 -12.31 26.52
C GLU A 572 38.62 -10.92 26.85
N ILE A 573 37.51 -10.51 26.23
CA ILE A 573 36.73 -9.33 26.61
C ILE A 573 35.53 -9.81 27.40
N VAL A 574 35.59 -9.63 28.70
CA VAL A 574 34.61 -10.17 29.66
C VAL A 574 33.28 -9.39 29.60
N GLY A 575 33.35 -8.15 29.18
CA GLY A 575 32.22 -7.26 29.01
C GLY A 575 32.62 -5.88 28.58
N GLY A 576 31.63 -5.06 28.27
CA GLY A 576 31.88 -3.66 27.89
C GLY A 576 30.64 -2.97 27.37
N ASP A 577 30.77 -1.70 27.09
CA ASP A 577 29.72 -0.90 26.49
C ASP A 577 30.27 0.11 25.48
N VAL A 578 29.44 0.42 24.51
CA VAL A 578 29.65 1.51 23.56
C VAL A 578 28.43 2.42 23.64
N ASP A 579 28.64 3.68 23.98
CA ASP A 579 27.59 4.70 24.01
C ASP A 579 27.91 5.82 23.02
N ILE A 580 26.97 6.09 22.13
CA ILE A 580 26.97 7.22 21.21
C ILE A 580 25.80 8.12 21.59
N PRO A 581 25.98 9.11 22.44
CA PRO A 581 24.89 9.96 22.95
C PRO A 581 24.18 10.77 21.85
N ARG A 582 24.87 10.97 20.70
CA ARG A 582 24.35 11.77 19.61
C ARG A 582 24.92 11.34 18.26
N LEU A 583 24.05 10.86 17.38
CA LEU A 583 24.39 10.48 16.00
C LEU A 583 24.36 11.69 15.05
N ILE A 584 23.38 12.58 15.23
CA ILE A 584 23.13 13.76 14.39
C ILE A 584 22.99 15.01 15.28
N PRO A 585 23.66 16.14 14.96
CA PRO A 585 24.63 16.34 13.87
C PRO A 585 25.94 15.59 14.11
N LYS A 586 26.65 15.28 13.00
CA LYS A 586 27.95 14.60 13.05
C LYS A 586 28.97 15.30 13.96
N GLY A 587 29.91 14.53 14.54
CA GLY A 587 30.94 15.05 15.42
C GLY A 587 30.58 14.98 16.90
N GLY A 588 29.55 14.21 17.27
CA GLY A 588 29.34 13.75 18.65
C GLY A 588 30.48 12.86 19.13
N ASP A 589 30.50 12.53 20.40
CA ASP A 589 31.48 11.61 20.98
C ASP A 589 30.96 10.15 20.89
N ILE A 590 31.90 9.21 20.81
CA ILE A 590 31.69 7.80 21.11
C ILE A 590 32.44 7.48 22.40
N LEU A 591 31.77 6.87 23.33
CA LEU A 591 32.30 6.40 24.62
C LEU A 591 32.36 4.87 24.55
N ILE A 592 33.50 4.31 24.85
CA ILE A 592 33.72 2.85 24.81
C ILE A 592 34.31 2.48 26.18
N SER A 593 33.72 1.50 26.85
CA SER A 593 34.27 0.86 28.03
C SER A 593 34.40 -0.64 27.76
N ALA A 594 35.50 -1.25 28.13
CA ALA A 594 35.70 -2.67 27.99
C ALA A 594 36.54 -3.23 29.14
N GLU A 595 36.16 -4.41 29.62
CA GLU A 595 36.93 -5.21 30.56
C GLU A 595 37.60 -6.36 29.81
N ALA A 596 38.95 -6.41 29.89
CA ALA A 596 39.76 -7.38 29.18
C ALA A 596 40.57 -8.23 30.15
N ARG A 597 40.65 -9.54 29.88
CA ARG A 597 41.41 -10.51 30.66
C ARG A 597 42.26 -11.39 29.74
N GLY A 598 43.46 -11.71 30.17
CA GLY A 598 44.34 -12.58 29.41
C GLY A 598 45.76 -12.62 29.94
N GLU A 599 46.63 -13.26 29.20
CA GLU A 599 48.08 -13.23 29.46
C GLU A 599 48.61 -11.80 29.24
N VAL A 600 49.52 -11.35 30.07
CA VAL A 600 50.15 -10.03 29.91
C VAL A 600 50.82 -9.93 28.52
N THR A 601 51.47 -10.98 28.03
CA THR A 601 52.10 -11.03 26.73
C THR A 601 51.08 -10.80 25.59
N SER A 602 49.88 -11.42 25.67
CA SER A 602 48.81 -11.27 24.67
C SER A 602 48.29 -9.84 24.69
N LEU A 603 48.10 -9.25 25.92
CA LEU A 603 47.70 -7.86 26.04
C LEU A 603 48.72 -6.88 25.45
N MET A 604 50.02 -7.09 25.72
CA MET A 604 51.12 -6.28 25.16
C MET A 604 51.19 -6.39 23.64
N THR A 605 50.94 -7.58 23.11
CA THR A 605 50.83 -7.82 21.64
C THR A 605 49.65 -7.01 21.07
N LEU A 606 48.49 -7.02 21.71
CA LEU A 606 47.35 -6.28 21.25
C LEU A 606 47.56 -4.77 21.21
N ILE A 607 48.12 -4.18 22.30
CA ILE A 607 48.40 -2.73 22.36
C ILE A 607 49.61 -2.32 21.47
N ASN A 608 50.37 -3.27 20.97
CA ASN A 608 51.44 -2.99 20.00
C ASN A 608 50.95 -2.97 18.54
N GLN A 609 49.69 -3.31 18.28
CA GLN A 609 49.10 -3.14 16.94
C GLN A 609 48.92 -1.66 16.59
N PRO A 610 49.08 -1.27 15.31
CA PRO A 610 48.73 0.08 14.89
C PRO A 610 47.24 0.41 15.14
N PRO A 611 46.90 1.63 15.54
CA PRO A 611 47.73 2.85 15.55
C PRO A 611 48.51 3.08 16.85
N PHE A 612 48.39 2.22 17.85
CA PHE A 612 49.01 2.41 19.14
C PHE A 612 50.49 2.17 19.12
N SER A 613 50.95 1.00 18.67
CA SER A 613 52.37 0.59 18.53
C SER A 613 53.20 0.95 19.79
N TYR A 614 52.65 0.71 20.99
CA TYR A 614 53.29 1.19 22.22
C TYR A 614 54.65 0.53 22.48
N MET A 615 54.77 -0.78 22.29
CA MET A 615 56.00 -1.48 22.56
C MET A 615 57.08 -1.03 21.58
N ASP A 616 56.76 -0.95 20.27
CA ASP A 616 57.68 -0.48 19.22
C ASP A 616 58.10 0.98 19.44
N ARG A 617 57.14 1.84 19.82
CA ARG A 617 57.42 3.27 20.06
C ARG A 617 58.44 3.51 21.18
N TYR A 618 58.38 2.69 22.21
CA TYR A 618 59.31 2.81 23.36
C TYR A 618 60.45 1.82 23.31
N GLY A 619 60.60 1.02 22.28
CA GLY A 619 61.65 0.05 22.11
C GLY A 619 61.65 -1.08 23.12
N VAL A 620 60.45 -1.43 23.62
CA VAL A 620 60.25 -2.50 24.62
C VAL A 620 59.96 -3.81 23.89
N SER A 621 60.73 -4.87 24.18
CA SER A 621 60.46 -6.21 23.65
C SER A 621 59.18 -6.77 24.32
N ILE A 622 58.33 -7.41 23.54
CA ILE A 622 57.19 -8.17 24.07
C ILE A 622 57.68 -9.47 24.71
N ASP A 623 58.81 -10.01 24.23
CA ASP A 623 59.44 -11.21 24.82
C ASP A 623 59.87 -10.92 26.26
N GLY A 624 59.45 -11.76 27.18
CA GLY A 624 59.76 -11.63 28.59
C GLY A 624 58.68 -11.03 29.46
N PHE A 625 57.57 -10.64 28.88
CA PHE A 625 56.35 -10.46 29.66
C PHE A 625 55.68 -11.82 29.93
N ASP A 626 55.16 -12.01 31.14
CA ASP A 626 54.40 -13.19 31.59
C ASP A 626 53.42 -12.79 32.70
N GLY A 627 52.55 -13.72 33.07
CA GLY A 627 51.52 -13.49 34.11
C GLY A 627 50.14 -13.20 33.53
N THR A 628 49.19 -12.90 34.37
CA THR A 628 47.81 -12.63 33.99
C THR A 628 47.45 -11.18 34.22
N ALA A 629 46.61 -10.66 33.31
CA ALA A 629 46.12 -9.28 33.39
C ALA A 629 44.56 -9.25 33.42
N ASN A 630 44.03 -8.32 34.20
CA ASN A 630 42.62 -7.91 34.15
C ASN A 630 42.61 -6.38 34.12
N VAL A 631 42.11 -5.83 33.01
CA VAL A 631 42.16 -4.39 32.75
C VAL A 631 40.80 -3.86 32.28
N THR A 632 40.44 -2.69 32.73
CA THR A 632 39.32 -1.90 32.22
C THR A 632 39.87 -0.77 31.36
N VAL A 633 39.40 -0.67 30.16
CA VAL A 633 39.79 0.37 29.20
C VAL A 633 38.61 1.25 28.90
N ASN A 634 38.78 2.57 29.08
CA ASN A 634 37.79 3.56 28.67
C ASN A 634 38.37 4.41 27.54
N ILE A 635 37.61 4.61 26.50
CA ILE A 635 38.00 5.41 25.33
C ILE A 635 36.88 6.38 25.00
N LYS A 636 37.23 7.65 24.87
CA LYS A 636 36.35 8.68 24.31
C LYS A 636 36.99 9.30 23.08
N ARG A 637 36.26 9.32 21.98
CA ARG A 637 36.74 9.90 20.75
C ARG A 637 35.58 10.53 19.94
N PRO A 638 35.87 11.46 19.01
CA PRO A 638 34.86 11.96 18.09
C PRO A 638 34.31 10.86 17.18
N LEU A 639 33.00 10.88 16.95
CA LEU A 639 32.31 10.02 15.94
C LEU A 639 32.51 10.64 14.54
N LEU A 640 33.75 10.66 14.08
CA LEU A 640 34.16 11.16 12.76
C LEU A 640 35.08 10.13 12.10
N GLU A 641 35.06 10.07 10.77
CA GLU A 641 35.96 9.18 10.01
C GLU A 641 37.41 9.69 10.02
N PHE A 642 37.58 11.00 9.93
CA PHE A 642 38.87 11.70 10.00
C PHE A 642 38.83 12.71 11.13
N PHE A 643 39.74 12.59 12.06
CA PHE A 643 39.89 13.51 13.18
C PHE A 643 41.34 13.50 13.68
N ASP A 644 41.72 14.54 14.40
CA ASP A 644 43.02 14.62 15.01
C ASP A 644 43.13 13.61 16.19
N GLN A 645 44.16 12.76 16.17
CA GLN A 645 44.38 11.74 17.21
C GLN A 645 44.51 12.33 18.63
N ASP A 646 44.97 13.57 18.73
CA ASP A 646 45.04 14.27 20.04
C ASP A 646 43.68 14.46 20.71
N ARG A 647 42.59 14.25 19.98
CA ARG A 647 41.22 14.30 20.53
C ARG A 647 40.76 12.97 21.12
N ILE A 648 41.56 11.90 21.05
CA ILE A 648 41.27 10.65 21.74
C ILE A 648 41.61 10.84 23.23
N GLU A 649 40.65 10.63 24.08
CA GLU A 649 40.85 10.48 25.52
C GLU A 649 40.76 9.00 25.86
N TYR A 650 41.68 8.47 26.64
CA TYR A 650 41.63 7.08 27.08
C TYR A 650 42.15 6.95 28.52
N SER A 651 41.61 5.97 29.23
CA SER A 651 42.15 5.50 30.51
C SER A 651 42.17 3.97 30.54
N VAL A 652 43.17 3.45 31.21
CA VAL A 652 43.33 2.03 31.49
C VAL A 652 43.55 1.87 32.97
N ASP A 653 42.72 1.07 33.61
CA ASP A 653 42.86 0.70 35.02
C ASP A 653 42.84 -0.82 35.11
N GLY A 654 43.76 -1.41 35.88
CA GLY A 654 43.78 -2.86 35.96
C GLY A 654 44.81 -3.41 36.96
N THR A 655 44.90 -4.72 36.99
CA THR A 655 45.82 -5.48 37.83
C THR A 655 46.54 -6.52 36.96
N PHE A 656 47.85 -6.64 37.21
CA PHE A 656 48.65 -7.74 36.70
C PHE A 656 49.02 -8.63 37.86
N THR A 657 48.87 -9.92 37.74
CA THR A 657 49.11 -10.90 38.78
C THR A 657 50.14 -11.93 38.28
N ASP A 658 51.05 -12.31 39.15
CA ASP A 658 52.20 -13.19 38.83
C ASP A 658 52.97 -12.69 37.62
N ALA A 659 53.06 -11.39 37.42
CA ALA A 659 53.59 -10.79 36.23
C ALA A 659 55.10 -10.76 36.23
N ALA A 660 55.66 -11.01 35.04
CA ALA A 660 57.06 -10.74 34.69
C ALA A 660 57.16 -9.64 33.63
N ALA A 661 58.24 -8.91 33.60
CA ALA A 661 58.51 -7.88 32.62
C ALA A 661 59.96 -7.89 32.17
N PRO A 662 60.25 -7.53 30.91
CA PRO A 662 61.63 -7.57 30.33
C PRO A 662 62.52 -6.44 30.84
N PHE A 663 62.18 -5.81 31.94
CA PHE A 663 62.94 -4.77 32.60
C PHE A 663 63.86 -5.37 33.65
N SER A 664 65.04 -4.81 33.81
CA SER A 664 65.97 -5.23 34.86
C SER A 664 66.40 -4.09 35.73
N LEU A 665 66.46 -4.34 37.02
CA LEU A 665 67.02 -3.43 38.01
C LEU A 665 68.26 -4.08 38.63
N GLY A 666 69.41 -3.42 38.52
CA GLY A 666 70.66 -3.96 39.01
C GLY A 666 71.08 -5.30 38.40
N GLY A 667 70.56 -5.67 37.20
CA GLY A 667 70.83 -6.92 36.53
C GLY A 667 69.80 -8.02 36.88
N PHE A 668 68.81 -7.77 37.73
CA PHE A 668 67.75 -8.71 38.07
C PHE A 668 66.45 -8.37 37.33
N GLY A 669 65.79 -9.33 36.71
CA GLY A 669 64.51 -9.19 36.10
C GLY A 669 63.40 -9.01 37.12
N ILE A 670 62.25 -8.47 36.69
CA ILE A 670 61.01 -8.33 37.46
C ILE A 670 60.18 -9.59 37.23
N HIS A 671 59.77 -10.26 38.32
CA HIS A 671 58.93 -11.44 38.27
C HIS A 671 57.99 -11.53 39.50
N ASP A 672 56.96 -12.39 39.40
CA ASP A 672 55.93 -12.61 40.45
C ASP A 672 55.36 -11.27 40.95
N ALA A 673 55.10 -10.36 40.02
CA ALA A 673 54.63 -9.03 40.35
C ALA A 673 53.09 -9.01 40.44
N ASP A 674 52.55 -8.53 41.55
CA ASP A 674 51.12 -8.28 41.74
C ASP A 674 50.90 -6.78 41.79
N VAL A 675 50.68 -6.18 40.63
CA VAL A 675 50.68 -4.73 40.51
C VAL A 675 49.35 -4.19 39.97
N SER A 676 48.96 -3.03 40.46
CA SER A 676 47.92 -2.21 39.84
C SER A 676 48.51 -1.30 38.79
N ILE A 677 47.79 -1.13 37.70
CA ILE A 677 48.20 -0.30 36.58
C ILE A 677 47.12 0.74 36.32
N ARG A 678 47.53 1.99 36.17
CA ARG A 678 46.71 3.09 35.70
C ARG A 678 47.41 3.79 34.56
N GLY A 679 46.78 3.81 33.41
CA GLY A 679 47.32 4.45 32.22
C GLY A 679 46.34 5.45 31.62
N GLY A 680 46.86 6.43 30.92
CA GLY A 680 46.06 7.42 30.20
C GLY A 680 46.92 8.43 29.46
N LYS A 681 46.32 9.51 29.06
CA LYS A 681 46.99 10.56 28.28
C LYS A 681 48.10 11.28 29.08
N GLU A 682 47.99 11.28 30.39
CA GLU A 682 48.92 11.95 31.26
C GLU A 682 50.14 11.08 31.62
N GLY A 683 50.02 9.77 31.51
CA GLY A 683 51.12 8.85 31.84
C GLY A 683 50.67 7.43 32.16
N LEU A 684 51.62 6.63 32.62
CA LEU A 684 51.45 5.28 33.11
C LEU A 684 51.93 5.21 34.58
N PHE A 685 51.11 4.63 35.44
CA PHE A 685 51.41 4.42 36.85
C PHE A 685 51.28 2.93 37.17
N VAL A 686 52.31 2.36 37.76
CA VAL A 686 52.34 0.95 38.16
C VAL A 686 52.73 0.89 39.64
N GLU A 687 51.93 0.22 40.44
CA GLU A 687 52.17 0.14 41.88
C GLU A 687 51.81 -1.24 42.43
N GLY A 688 52.69 -1.82 43.22
CA GLY A 688 52.45 -3.07 43.92
C GLY A 688 53.72 -3.86 44.24
N PRO A 689 53.58 -5.00 44.93
CA PRO A 689 54.71 -5.86 45.25
C PRO A 689 55.24 -6.59 44.01
N ALA A 690 56.55 -6.73 43.87
CA ALA A 690 57.24 -7.45 42.82
C ALA A 690 58.55 -8.06 43.34
N ASN A 691 59.03 -9.09 42.69
CA ASN A 691 60.34 -9.65 42.96
C ASN A 691 61.38 -9.05 41.99
N PHE A 692 62.45 -8.57 42.53
CA PHE A 692 63.64 -8.11 41.82
C PHE A 692 64.75 -9.09 42.09
N GLY A 693 64.81 -10.18 41.34
CA GLY A 693 65.64 -11.32 41.68
C GLY A 693 65.28 -11.90 43.07
N PRO A 694 66.19 -11.92 44.06
CA PRO A 694 65.90 -12.46 45.40
C PRO A 694 65.14 -11.47 46.31
N TRP A 695 64.92 -10.21 45.90
CA TRP A 695 64.30 -9.17 46.71
C TRP A 695 62.83 -8.96 46.37
N ARG A 696 61.95 -9.20 47.33
CA ARG A 696 60.54 -8.83 47.19
C ARG A 696 60.36 -7.43 47.76
N ALA A 697 59.93 -6.49 46.91
CA ALA A 697 59.78 -5.11 47.24
C ALA A 697 58.49 -4.54 46.64
N ASN A 698 58.03 -3.40 47.09
CA ASN A 698 56.98 -2.63 46.51
C ASN A 698 57.55 -1.73 45.41
N LEU A 699 57.02 -1.85 44.20
CA LEU A 699 57.30 -0.96 43.09
C LEU A 699 56.24 0.16 43.09
N ALA A 700 56.67 1.39 42.90
CA ALA A 700 55.84 2.50 42.45
C ALA A 700 56.59 3.17 41.27
N TRP A 701 56.05 2.97 40.10
CA TRP A 701 56.57 3.53 38.84
C TRP A 701 55.57 4.51 38.25
N ALA A 702 56.05 5.71 37.97
CA ALA A 702 55.27 6.75 37.30
C ALA A 702 56.04 7.20 36.04
N GLU A 703 55.42 7.03 34.89
CA GLU A 703 55.84 7.56 33.59
C GLU A 703 54.90 8.69 33.21
N ARG A 704 55.39 9.93 33.10
CA ARG A 704 54.59 11.11 32.77
C ARG A 704 54.92 11.57 31.36
N TYR A 705 53.89 11.51 30.50
CA TYR A 705 54.06 11.90 29.11
C TYR A 705 54.09 13.43 28.97
N GLY A 706 55.00 13.94 28.14
CA GLY A 706 55.11 15.37 27.81
C GLY A 706 55.74 16.27 28.90
N GLN A 707 56.24 15.72 30.01
CA GLN A 707 56.99 16.46 31.04
C GLN A 707 58.49 16.21 30.84
N ASN A 708 59.21 17.26 30.46
CA ASN A 708 60.66 17.15 30.16
C ASN A 708 61.58 17.10 31.39
N ASP A 709 61.11 17.60 32.59
CA ASP A 709 61.94 17.71 33.75
C ASP A 709 62.02 16.45 34.63
N GLU A 710 60.94 15.64 34.70
CA GLU A 710 60.93 14.34 35.37
C GLU A 710 59.94 13.37 34.64
N PRO A 711 60.31 12.84 33.48
CA PRO A 711 59.41 11.99 32.71
C PRO A 711 59.14 10.65 33.39
N THR A 712 60.15 10.09 34.07
CA THR A 712 60.12 8.76 34.65
C THR A 712 60.58 8.83 36.12
N ARG A 713 59.75 8.26 37.02
CA ARG A 713 60.08 8.17 38.43
C ARG A 713 59.83 6.76 38.94
N TYR A 714 60.89 6.18 39.52
CA TYR A 714 60.80 4.89 40.19
C TYR A 714 60.99 5.07 41.70
N ARG A 715 60.17 4.37 42.44
CA ARG A 715 60.34 4.18 43.87
C ARG A 715 60.17 2.72 44.21
N ILE A 716 61.23 2.07 44.74
CA ILE A 716 61.20 0.68 45.13
C ILE A 716 61.60 0.64 46.60
N PHE A 717 60.79 0.00 47.39
CA PHE A 717 60.96 -0.03 48.83
C PHE A 717 60.48 -1.35 49.43
N GLY A 718 61.21 -1.81 50.45
CA GLY A 718 60.82 -3.01 51.18
C GLY A 718 61.93 -3.59 52.03
N PRO A 719 61.61 -4.58 52.86
CA PRO A 719 62.61 -5.20 53.72
C PRO A 719 63.65 -5.93 52.85
N MET A 720 64.92 -5.70 53.20
CA MET A 720 66.05 -6.32 52.52
C MET A 720 66.96 -7.00 53.53
N ASP A 721 67.16 -8.32 53.37
CA ASP A 721 68.11 -9.05 54.24
C ASP A 721 69.51 -8.92 53.71
N ARG A 722 70.45 -9.33 54.52
CA ARG A 722 71.90 -9.27 54.22
C ARG A 722 72.25 -10.05 52.92
N LYS A 723 71.63 -11.17 52.67
CA LYS A 723 71.91 -12.02 51.51
C LYS A 723 71.45 -11.32 50.24
N THR A 724 70.36 -10.64 50.33
CA THR A 724 69.78 -9.86 49.17
C THR A 724 70.68 -8.62 48.91
N LEU A 725 71.11 -7.91 49.90
CA LEU A 725 72.08 -6.81 49.73
C LEU A 725 73.35 -7.25 49.06
N ASP A 726 73.92 -8.41 49.48
CA ASP A 726 75.11 -8.99 48.84
C ASP A 726 74.86 -9.34 47.37
N GLY A 727 73.64 -9.86 47.04
CA GLY A 727 73.20 -10.15 45.67
C GLY A 727 73.20 -8.93 44.75
N PHE A 728 72.79 -7.76 45.25
CA PHE A 728 72.82 -6.48 44.53
C PHE A 728 74.19 -5.82 44.49
N GLY A 729 75.24 -6.48 45.10
CA GLY A 729 76.61 -5.98 45.05
C GLY A 729 76.92 -4.88 46.16
N PHE A 730 75.99 -4.66 47.04
CA PHE A 730 76.18 -3.74 48.14
C PHE A 730 77.06 -4.42 49.23
N GLY A 731 78.34 -4.15 49.26
CA GLY A 731 79.34 -4.76 50.19
C GLY A 731 79.28 -4.32 51.63
N PHE A 732 78.08 -4.19 52.24
CA PHE A 732 77.94 -3.72 53.63
C PHE A 732 78.00 -4.83 54.68
N ARG A 733 78.68 -5.94 54.40
CA ARG A 733 78.80 -7.15 55.23
C ARG A 733 79.18 -6.91 56.68
N GLN A 734 79.83 -5.81 56.91
CA GLN A 734 80.39 -5.51 58.23
C GLN A 734 79.43 -4.70 59.18
N PHE A 735 78.37 -4.22 58.64
CA PHE A 735 77.53 -3.20 59.35
C PHE A 735 76.11 -3.62 59.70
N PHE A 736 75.61 -4.69 59.07
CA PHE A 736 74.22 -5.09 59.24
C PHE A 736 74.04 -6.57 59.59
N GLY A 737 73.18 -6.80 60.61
CA GLY A 737 72.63 -8.09 60.94
C GLY A 737 71.13 -7.97 61.11
N GLY A 738 70.32 -8.72 60.27
CA GLY A 738 68.86 -8.61 60.26
C GLY A 738 68.31 -8.07 58.96
N GLU A 739 67.07 -7.60 58.92
CA GLU A 739 66.41 -6.98 57.80
C GLU A 739 66.47 -5.44 57.93
N ILE A 740 66.53 -4.78 56.79
CA ILE A 740 66.53 -3.31 56.69
C ILE A 740 65.38 -2.93 55.71
N ASP A 741 64.58 -1.94 56.04
CA ASP A 741 63.70 -1.29 55.11
C ASP A 741 64.52 -0.33 54.24
N VAL A 742 64.50 -0.56 52.98
CA VAL A 742 65.24 0.19 51.94
C VAL A 742 64.27 0.98 51.08
#